data_f2b018e775cc2f541fc9fd7e58f61ff7
#
_entry.id   f2b018e775cc2f541fc9fd7e58f61ff7
#
_cell.length_a   1.000
_cell.length_b   1.000
_cell.length_c   1.000
_cell.angle_alpha   90.00
_cell.angle_beta   90.00
_cell.angle_gamma   90.00
#
_symmetry.space_group_name_H-M   'P 1'
#
loop_
_entity.id
_entity.type
_entity.pdbx_description
1 polymer ?
#
loop_
_entity_poly.entity_id
_entity_poly.type
_entity_poly.pdbx_seq_one_letter_code
_entity_poly.pdbx_strand_id
1 'polypeptide(L)'
;MEDAKNIAKNYNPAEFEDKLYNEWVEKGYFHAEVDKNKKPFTIVIPPPNVTGQLHMGHALDETLQDILIRYKRMQGYSALWIPGTDHAGIATQIKVEENLRVNEGLTRYDLGREKFLERVWDWKKQYGGRIINQLKKIGSSCDWDRERFTMDEGCSKAVKEVFVNLYNKGLIYQGSRIINWCPHCITALSDAEVEHAEQAGHFWHIKYPIKDSDDYVIIATTRPETLFGDTAVAVNPEDERYKDLVGKMLVLPLVGREIPVIADEYVDKEFGTGCVKITPAHDPNDFEVGQRHNLAQIKVMNDNATMNSYAGKYEGMDRYECRKAMIKDLEDEGLLVKVEDHSHNVGQCYRCGTTVEPIVSKQWFVKMKPLAQPAIDAVKNGDTQFVPEHFEKVYFHWLENIRDWCISRQLWWGHRIPAFYCDDCGEIVVTKEDSAVCPKCGKEMRQDPDTLDTWFSSALWPFSTLGWPDKTEELDYFYPTSVLVTGYDIIPFWVMRMMFSALEHTGEVPFKHVFIHGLVRDSQGRKMSKSLGNGIDPLEIVDQYGADALRFTLATGNAPGNDMRFYIERVEASRNFANKIWNASRFTLMNLDVTENKLPDLNDLQLEDKWILSKYNDVVKSVTENLDKFELGIALSNLYDFIWENFCDWYIELVKPRLFDKENPTGKTAQYVLTYVLSNTMKLLHPFMPFITEEIWQHLPHEGESIMISEWPEYDEKLNFPKDVESMELIMQSISAIRNRRAEMNVPPSKKAKVIIVTDKTDVFKQGTAFFEKLASASEAVVQTDKSGISDNAVNVVVPSAEVFLPLDELVDKTKELERLNAEKKKLEGEIKRVEGKLNNAGFVSKAPQKVVDEEKAKGEKYKEMLEKVLENIKSMENM
;
A
#
# COMPACT_ATOMS: atom_id res chain seq x y z
N MET A 1 6.17 32.02 30.18
CA MET A 1 7.55 31.83 29.66
C MET A 1 8.33 30.70 30.38
N GLU A 2 8.15 30.45 31.68
CA GLU A 2 8.77 29.30 32.38
C GLU A 2 8.15 27.97 31.96
N ASP A 3 6.85 27.91 31.69
CA ASP A 3 6.16 26.69 31.25
C ASP A 3 6.48 26.30 29.79
N ALA A 4 6.76 27.25 28.88
CA ALA A 4 7.10 27.01 27.51
C ALA A 4 8.47 26.33 27.29
N LYS A 5 9.39 26.49 28.26
CA LYS A 5 10.74 25.86 28.23
C LYS A 5 10.75 24.40 28.73
N ASN A 6 9.63 23.86 29.17
CA ASN A 6 9.56 22.61 29.92
C ASN A 6 8.91 21.46 29.16
N ILE A 7 9.45 21.16 28.00
CA ILE A 7 9.10 19.91 27.30
C ILE A 7 9.52 18.69 28.16
N ALA A 8 8.69 17.65 28.22
CA ALA A 8 8.94 16.45 29.01
C ALA A 8 10.32 15.84 28.75
N LYS A 9 10.92 15.22 29.77
CA LYS A 9 12.26 14.63 29.66
C LYS A 9 12.32 13.51 28.65
N ASN A 10 11.27 12.69 28.57
CA ASN A 10 11.18 11.55 27.69
C ASN A 10 10.08 11.78 26.66
N TYR A 11 10.30 11.36 25.44
CA TYR A 11 9.27 11.31 24.43
C TYR A 11 8.22 10.24 24.78
N ASN A 12 6.97 10.66 24.92
CA ASN A 12 5.84 9.76 25.18
C ASN A 12 4.63 10.22 24.34
N PRO A 13 4.38 9.62 23.18
CA PRO A 13 3.30 10.04 22.28
C PRO A 13 1.90 9.96 22.91
N ALA A 14 1.67 9.01 23.80
CA ALA A 14 0.38 8.84 24.47
C ALA A 14 -0.04 10.04 25.34
N GLU A 15 0.88 10.94 25.70
CA GLU A 15 0.59 12.12 26.53
C GLU A 15 -0.05 13.26 25.71
N PHE A 16 0.14 13.28 24.39
CA PHE A 16 -0.30 14.42 23.57
C PHE A 16 -1.05 14.06 22.28
N GLU A 17 -0.88 12.87 21.70
CA GLU A 17 -1.49 12.53 20.41
C GLU A 17 -3.03 12.70 20.41
N ASP A 18 -3.72 12.10 21.37
CA ASP A 18 -5.18 12.20 21.45
C ASP A 18 -5.65 13.63 21.74
N LYS A 19 -4.92 14.35 22.60
CA LYS A 19 -5.24 15.74 22.94
C LYS A 19 -5.14 16.64 21.71
N LEU A 20 -4.02 16.57 20.99
CA LEU A 20 -3.79 17.37 19.80
C LEU A 20 -4.80 17.04 18.71
N TYR A 21 -5.09 15.76 18.47
CA TYR A 21 -6.05 15.37 17.46
C TYR A 21 -7.46 15.94 17.74
N ASN A 22 -7.93 15.81 18.97
CA ASN A 22 -9.23 16.37 19.38
C ASN A 22 -9.25 17.89 19.24
N GLU A 23 -8.18 18.57 19.62
CA GLU A 23 -8.06 20.03 19.48
C GLU A 23 -8.14 20.45 17.99
N TRP A 24 -7.46 19.74 17.07
CA TRP A 24 -7.53 20.03 15.65
C TRP A 24 -8.94 19.86 15.08
N VAL A 25 -9.66 18.82 15.53
CA VAL A 25 -11.06 18.57 15.12
C VAL A 25 -11.98 19.66 15.68
N GLU A 26 -11.87 19.99 16.97
CA GLU A 26 -12.70 21.02 17.62
C GLU A 26 -12.50 22.41 17.00
N LYS A 27 -11.27 22.75 16.60
CA LYS A 27 -10.96 24.03 15.93
C LYS A 27 -11.28 24.03 14.44
N GLY A 28 -11.71 22.91 13.87
CA GLY A 28 -12.10 22.80 12.48
C GLY A 28 -10.94 22.92 11.46
N TYR A 29 -9.70 22.60 11.86
CA TYR A 29 -8.54 22.73 10.97
C TYR A 29 -8.56 21.78 9.78
N PHE A 30 -9.37 20.74 9.83
CA PHE A 30 -9.54 19.77 8.72
C PHE A 30 -10.61 20.20 7.72
N HIS A 31 -11.48 21.13 8.10
CA HIS A 31 -12.58 21.59 7.27
C HIS A 31 -12.06 22.43 6.10
N ALA A 32 -12.53 22.13 4.90
CA ALA A 32 -12.20 22.88 3.70
C ALA A 32 -13.42 23.66 3.21
N GLU A 33 -13.25 24.97 3.04
CA GLU A 33 -14.31 25.84 2.54
C GLU A 33 -14.15 26.12 1.05
N VAL A 34 -15.26 26.41 0.39
CA VAL A 34 -15.28 26.97 -0.97
C VAL A 34 -14.77 28.41 -0.90
N ASP A 35 -13.49 28.60 -1.22
CA ASP A 35 -12.84 29.93 -1.26
C ASP A 35 -12.26 30.18 -2.64
N LYS A 36 -12.89 31.04 -3.41
CA LYS A 36 -12.48 31.38 -4.79
C LYS A 36 -11.12 32.09 -4.88
N ASN A 37 -10.57 32.56 -3.76
CA ASN A 37 -9.24 33.16 -3.69
C ASN A 37 -8.14 32.08 -3.49
N LYS A 38 -8.50 30.85 -3.15
CA LYS A 38 -7.59 29.71 -2.98
C LYS A 38 -7.76 28.71 -4.11
N LYS A 39 -6.72 27.94 -4.37
CA LYS A 39 -6.81 26.80 -5.29
C LYS A 39 -7.35 25.60 -4.52
N PRO A 40 -8.29 24.82 -5.08
CA PRO A 40 -8.72 23.59 -4.46
C PRO A 40 -7.65 22.50 -4.62
N PHE A 41 -7.54 21.66 -3.60
CA PHE A 41 -6.83 20.38 -3.67
C PHE A 41 -7.69 19.32 -3.00
N THR A 42 -8.16 18.36 -3.77
CA THR A 42 -9.18 17.42 -3.33
C THR A 42 -8.64 15.99 -3.41
N ILE A 43 -8.83 15.23 -2.35
CA ILE A 43 -8.69 13.79 -2.31
C ILE A 43 -10.02 13.18 -1.81
N VAL A 44 -10.49 12.13 -2.47
CA VAL A 44 -11.54 11.27 -1.96
C VAL A 44 -10.91 10.00 -1.43
N ILE A 45 -11.22 9.63 -0.21
CA ILE A 45 -10.68 8.41 0.40
C ILE A 45 -11.11 7.18 -0.42
N PRO A 46 -10.27 6.18 -0.66
CA PRO A 46 -10.73 4.86 -1.02
C PRO A 46 -11.59 4.30 0.13
N PRO A 47 -12.94 4.30 0.00
CA PRO A 47 -13.80 4.08 1.15
C PRO A 47 -13.63 2.66 1.67
N PRO A 48 -13.14 2.45 2.91
CA PRO A 48 -12.94 1.12 3.44
C PRO A 48 -14.27 0.35 3.55
N ASN A 49 -14.22 -0.94 3.23
CA ASN A 49 -15.34 -1.84 3.33
C ASN A 49 -15.74 -2.08 4.79
N VAL A 50 -17.02 -1.95 5.16
CA VAL A 50 -17.52 -2.18 6.52
C VAL A 50 -17.55 -3.67 6.92
N THR A 51 -16.58 -4.45 6.45
CA THR A 51 -16.44 -5.89 6.71
C THR A 51 -15.65 -6.22 7.98
N GLY A 52 -15.01 -5.22 8.58
CA GLY A 52 -14.19 -5.38 9.79
C GLY A 52 -13.24 -4.21 9.97
N GLN A 53 -12.24 -4.39 10.82
CA GLN A 53 -11.22 -3.38 11.13
C GLN A 53 -10.23 -3.17 9.96
N LEU A 54 -9.57 -2.01 9.95
CA LEU A 54 -8.47 -1.69 9.03
C LEU A 54 -7.26 -2.58 9.29
N HIS A 55 -6.39 -2.68 8.30
CA HIS A 55 -5.09 -3.37 8.35
C HIS A 55 -3.98 -2.44 7.83
N MET A 56 -2.71 -2.89 7.87
CA MET A 56 -1.56 -2.08 7.47
C MET A 56 -1.62 -1.52 6.05
N GLY A 57 -2.28 -2.22 5.11
CA GLY A 57 -2.47 -1.69 3.75
C GLY A 57 -3.30 -0.40 3.75
N HIS A 58 -4.36 -0.34 4.55
CA HIS A 58 -5.14 0.89 4.72
C HIS A 58 -4.32 1.98 5.43
N ALA A 59 -3.56 1.61 6.47
CA ALA A 59 -2.71 2.58 7.16
C ALA A 59 -1.67 3.21 6.22
N LEU A 60 -1.12 2.44 5.28
CA LEU A 60 -0.24 2.96 4.23
C LEU A 60 -0.99 3.95 3.32
N ASP A 61 -2.10 3.50 2.74
CA ASP A 61 -2.91 4.29 1.82
C ASP A 61 -3.32 5.64 2.43
N GLU A 62 -3.86 5.60 3.64
CA GLU A 62 -4.31 6.78 4.38
C GLU A 62 -3.14 7.71 4.78
N THR A 63 -1.99 7.14 5.13
CA THR A 63 -0.79 7.94 5.46
C THR A 63 -0.31 8.72 4.25
N LEU A 64 -0.27 8.11 3.07
CA LEU A 64 0.16 8.79 1.85
C LEU A 64 -0.79 9.93 1.46
N GLN A 65 -2.10 9.72 1.59
CA GLN A 65 -3.11 10.76 1.35
C GLN A 65 -2.96 11.93 2.33
N ASP A 66 -2.82 11.63 3.62
CA ASP A 66 -2.71 12.66 4.66
C ASP A 66 -1.45 13.53 4.50
N ILE A 67 -0.33 12.92 4.08
CA ILE A 67 0.91 13.66 3.77
C ILE A 67 0.63 14.71 2.69
N LEU A 68 -0.04 14.33 1.61
CA LEU A 68 -0.36 15.25 0.51
C LEU A 68 -1.35 16.34 0.94
N ILE A 69 -2.38 16.00 1.70
CA ILE A 69 -3.37 16.95 2.21
C ILE A 69 -2.73 17.96 3.14
N ARG A 70 -1.92 17.53 4.12
CA ARG A 70 -1.22 18.44 5.05
C ARG A 70 -0.25 19.35 4.32
N TYR A 71 0.52 18.80 3.40
CA TYR A 71 1.43 19.57 2.56
C TYR A 71 0.71 20.67 1.78
N LYS A 72 -0.37 20.32 1.07
CA LYS A 72 -1.14 21.30 0.27
C LYS A 72 -1.90 22.31 1.14
N ARG A 73 -2.37 21.92 2.31
CA ARG A 73 -2.97 22.85 3.29
C ARG A 73 -1.97 23.92 3.72
N MET A 74 -0.73 23.50 4.05
CA MET A 74 0.34 24.43 4.42
C MET A 74 0.80 25.30 3.23
N GLN A 75 0.60 24.86 1.99
CA GLN A 75 0.80 25.69 0.79
C GLN A 75 -0.34 26.67 0.51
N GLY A 76 -1.34 26.77 1.39
CA GLY A 76 -2.45 27.70 1.28
C GLY A 76 -3.59 27.27 0.35
N TYR A 77 -3.61 25.99 -0.08
CA TYR A 77 -4.75 25.46 -0.82
C TYR A 77 -5.97 25.29 0.08
N SER A 78 -7.18 25.36 -0.50
CA SER A 78 -8.37 24.79 0.13
C SER A 78 -8.27 23.26 -0.06
N ALA A 79 -7.72 22.59 0.95
CA ALA A 79 -7.37 21.16 0.88
C ALA A 79 -8.50 20.33 1.49
N LEU A 80 -9.28 19.66 0.63
CA LEU A 80 -10.40 18.82 1.01
C LEU A 80 -10.00 17.34 0.94
N TRP A 81 -10.12 16.62 2.05
CA TRP A 81 -10.04 15.18 2.09
C TRP A 81 -11.37 14.61 2.57
N ILE A 82 -12.13 14.00 1.65
CA ILE A 82 -13.46 13.46 1.94
C ILE A 82 -13.33 12.06 2.53
N PRO A 83 -13.73 11.85 3.80
CA PRO A 83 -13.78 10.52 4.40
C PRO A 83 -15.06 9.79 4.04
N GLY A 84 -15.03 8.45 4.18
CA GLY A 84 -16.23 7.65 4.06
C GLY A 84 -15.96 6.17 4.12
N THR A 85 -17.05 5.38 3.99
CA THR A 85 -17.00 3.92 4.01
C THR A 85 -17.85 3.33 2.91
N ASP A 86 -17.50 2.13 2.46
CA ASP A 86 -18.24 1.38 1.44
C ASP A 86 -19.11 0.28 2.09
N HIS A 87 -20.34 0.14 1.60
CA HIS A 87 -21.27 -0.89 2.07
C HIS A 87 -20.82 -2.32 1.71
N ALA A 88 -19.98 -2.48 0.68
CA ALA A 88 -19.36 -3.75 0.29
C ALA A 88 -20.34 -4.92 0.20
N GLY A 89 -21.33 -4.84 -0.69
CA GLY A 89 -22.49 -5.72 -0.80
C GLY A 89 -22.27 -7.19 -0.45
N ILE A 90 -21.57 -7.94 -1.30
CA ILE A 90 -21.29 -9.38 -1.09
C ILE A 90 -20.52 -9.60 0.22
N ALA A 91 -19.46 -8.86 0.44
CA ALA A 91 -18.53 -9.12 1.52
C ALA A 91 -19.17 -8.88 2.90
N THR A 92 -19.94 -7.80 3.05
CA THR A 92 -20.64 -7.46 4.30
C THR A 92 -21.76 -8.43 4.56
N GLN A 93 -22.56 -8.75 3.52
CA GLN A 93 -23.67 -9.71 3.68
C GLN A 93 -23.16 -11.07 4.15
N ILE A 94 -22.11 -11.61 3.52
CA ILE A 94 -21.52 -12.91 3.92
C ILE A 94 -21.05 -12.88 5.37
N LYS A 95 -20.43 -11.78 5.81
CA LYS A 95 -19.95 -11.66 7.19
C LYS A 95 -21.09 -11.67 8.21
N VAL A 96 -22.19 -11.00 7.89
CA VAL A 96 -23.38 -11.01 8.74
C VAL A 96 -24.07 -12.38 8.73
N GLU A 97 -24.17 -13.04 7.57
CA GLU A 97 -24.71 -14.40 7.47
C GLU A 97 -23.86 -15.42 8.25
N GLU A 98 -22.53 -15.31 8.15
CA GLU A 98 -21.59 -16.15 8.93
C GLU A 98 -21.78 -15.92 10.43
N ASN A 99 -21.91 -14.67 10.85
CA ASN A 99 -22.17 -14.30 12.25
C ASN A 99 -23.49 -14.88 12.76
N LEU A 100 -24.58 -14.78 11.98
CA LEU A 100 -25.88 -15.36 12.30
C LEU A 100 -25.79 -16.89 12.44
N ARG A 101 -25.13 -17.54 11.48
CA ARG A 101 -24.98 -18.99 11.47
C ARG A 101 -24.20 -19.50 12.67
N VAL A 102 -23.08 -18.85 13.01
CA VAL A 102 -22.19 -19.29 14.09
C VAL A 102 -22.78 -19.00 15.46
N ASN A 103 -23.41 -17.84 15.66
CA ASN A 103 -23.86 -17.39 16.97
C ASN A 103 -25.31 -17.75 17.28
N GLU A 104 -26.17 -17.84 16.25
CA GLU A 104 -27.61 -18.04 16.42
C GLU A 104 -28.14 -19.34 15.74
N GLY A 105 -27.35 -19.94 14.86
CA GLY A 105 -27.78 -21.11 14.07
C GLY A 105 -28.83 -20.80 13.01
N LEU A 106 -28.97 -19.52 12.64
CA LEU A 106 -29.97 -19.00 11.72
C LEU A 106 -29.35 -18.64 10.36
N THR A 107 -30.22 -18.64 9.33
CA THR A 107 -29.91 -18.09 8.01
C THR A 107 -30.70 -16.79 7.77
N ARG A 108 -30.35 -16.03 6.74
CA ARG A 108 -31.13 -14.85 6.34
C ARG A 108 -32.58 -15.17 6.00
N TYR A 109 -32.79 -16.36 5.48
CA TYR A 109 -34.15 -16.80 5.09
C TYR A 109 -35.06 -17.05 6.30
N ASP A 110 -34.50 -17.47 7.44
CA ASP A 110 -35.24 -17.65 8.69
C ASP A 110 -35.70 -16.32 9.28
N LEU A 111 -34.87 -15.25 9.09
CA LEU A 111 -35.20 -13.90 9.55
C LEU A 111 -36.18 -13.16 8.61
N GLY A 112 -36.07 -13.40 7.30
CA GLY A 112 -36.67 -12.56 6.28
C GLY A 112 -35.85 -11.27 6.01
N ARG A 113 -36.14 -10.63 4.86
CA ARG A 113 -35.33 -9.51 4.33
C ARG A 113 -35.21 -8.34 5.30
N GLU A 114 -36.33 -7.89 5.87
CA GLU A 114 -36.34 -6.68 6.73
C GLU A 114 -35.44 -6.87 7.96
N LYS A 115 -35.71 -7.93 8.74
CA LYS A 115 -34.92 -8.21 9.96
C LYS A 115 -33.46 -8.52 9.68
N PHE A 116 -33.19 -9.14 8.56
CA PHE A 116 -31.79 -9.35 8.14
C PHE A 116 -31.09 -8.02 7.84
N LEU A 117 -31.73 -7.10 7.12
CA LEU A 117 -31.19 -5.78 6.84
C LEU A 117 -30.96 -4.97 8.12
N GLU A 118 -31.83 -5.06 9.12
CA GLU A 118 -31.60 -4.45 10.45
C GLU A 118 -30.27 -4.93 11.04
N ARG A 119 -29.98 -6.25 10.99
CA ARG A 119 -28.71 -6.82 11.46
C ARG A 119 -27.50 -6.28 10.67
N VAL A 120 -27.65 -6.07 9.38
CA VAL A 120 -26.56 -5.52 8.54
C VAL A 120 -26.33 -4.05 8.86
N TRP A 121 -27.39 -3.25 9.12
CA TRP A 121 -27.24 -1.87 9.57
C TRP A 121 -26.58 -1.75 10.94
N ASP A 122 -26.88 -2.63 11.89
CA ASP A 122 -26.20 -2.70 13.18
C ASP A 122 -24.72 -3.04 13.02
N TRP A 123 -24.42 -4.00 12.13
CA TRP A 123 -23.06 -4.34 11.77
C TRP A 123 -22.30 -3.14 11.18
N LYS A 124 -22.91 -2.42 10.23
CA LYS A 124 -22.35 -1.18 9.65
C LYS A 124 -22.06 -0.13 10.71
N LYS A 125 -23.00 0.07 11.63
CA LYS A 125 -22.81 1.04 12.71
C LYS A 125 -21.61 0.69 13.59
N GLN A 126 -21.45 -0.56 13.94
CA GLN A 126 -20.35 -1.04 14.77
C GLN A 126 -19.01 -0.92 14.06
N TYR A 127 -18.88 -1.50 12.87
CA TYR A 127 -17.58 -1.56 12.17
C TYR A 127 -17.23 -0.26 11.45
N GLY A 128 -18.20 0.47 10.93
CA GLY A 128 -17.98 1.81 10.38
C GLY A 128 -17.43 2.76 11.44
N GLY A 129 -18.03 2.78 12.64
CA GLY A 129 -17.51 3.58 13.77
C GLY A 129 -16.10 3.16 14.20
N ARG A 130 -15.78 1.86 14.17
CA ARG A 130 -14.42 1.38 14.45
C ARG A 130 -13.42 1.84 13.40
N ILE A 131 -13.75 1.78 12.11
CA ILE A 131 -12.93 2.26 10.99
C ILE A 131 -12.60 3.74 11.17
N ILE A 132 -13.61 4.57 11.40
CA ILE A 132 -13.43 6.01 11.63
C ILE A 132 -12.50 6.27 12.83
N ASN A 133 -12.67 5.53 13.93
CA ASN A 133 -11.78 5.65 15.08
C ASN A 133 -10.34 5.26 14.75
N GLN A 134 -10.12 4.20 13.95
CA GLN A 134 -8.78 3.81 13.53
C GLN A 134 -8.12 4.89 12.66
N LEU A 135 -8.86 5.50 11.73
CA LEU A 135 -8.39 6.61 10.91
C LEU A 135 -7.97 7.81 11.77
N LYS A 136 -8.79 8.18 12.76
CA LYS A 136 -8.50 9.27 13.70
C LYS A 136 -7.23 9.00 14.51
N LYS A 137 -7.06 7.77 14.98
CA LYS A 137 -5.88 7.34 15.75
C LYS A 137 -4.58 7.32 14.96
N ILE A 138 -4.64 7.07 13.65
CA ILE A 138 -3.48 7.19 12.75
C ILE A 138 -3.15 8.67 12.46
N GLY A 139 -4.04 9.58 12.79
CA GLY A 139 -3.85 11.03 12.60
C GLY A 139 -4.38 11.55 11.26
N SER A 140 -5.29 10.84 10.61
CA SER A 140 -5.87 11.26 9.33
C SER A 140 -6.63 12.58 9.45
N SER A 141 -6.25 13.59 8.68
CA SER A 141 -6.83 14.94 8.71
C SER A 141 -7.98 15.11 7.72
N CYS A 142 -8.92 14.15 7.75
CA CYS A 142 -10.13 14.17 6.94
C CYS A 142 -11.10 15.25 7.39
N ASP A 143 -11.87 15.79 6.47
CA ASP A 143 -13.01 16.67 6.77
C ASP A 143 -14.20 15.84 7.28
N TRP A 144 -14.24 15.61 8.58
CA TRP A 144 -15.22 14.71 9.23
C TRP A 144 -16.65 15.22 9.14
N ASP A 145 -16.88 16.50 8.89
CA ASP A 145 -18.20 17.07 8.67
C ASP A 145 -18.80 16.62 7.33
N ARG A 146 -17.94 16.17 6.42
CA ARG A 146 -18.30 15.60 5.11
C ARG A 146 -18.15 14.10 5.04
N GLU A 147 -18.23 13.38 6.18
CA GLU A 147 -18.22 11.91 6.17
C GLU A 147 -19.36 11.37 5.32
N ARG A 148 -19.03 10.44 4.41
CA ARG A 148 -19.98 9.83 3.49
C ARG A 148 -20.03 8.31 3.64
N PHE A 149 -21.14 7.75 3.20
CA PHE A 149 -21.34 6.32 3.08
C PHE A 149 -21.97 6.00 1.72
N THR A 150 -21.46 4.97 1.03
CA THR A 150 -21.91 4.67 -0.34
C THR A 150 -23.41 4.39 -0.46
N MET A 151 -24.13 4.11 0.65
CA MET A 151 -25.57 3.96 0.70
C MET A 151 -26.28 5.10 1.48
N ASP A 152 -25.63 6.24 1.69
CA ASP A 152 -26.33 7.42 2.21
C ASP A 152 -27.35 7.96 1.20
N GLU A 153 -28.20 8.88 1.61
CA GLU A 153 -29.27 9.40 0.79
C GLU A 153 -28.74 10.07 -0.50
N GLY A 154 -27.70 10.87 -0.41
CA GLY A 154 -27.12 11.56 -1.56
C GLY A 154 -26.47 10.60 -2.56
N CYS A 155 -25.67 9.65 -2.07
CA CYS A 155 -25.05 8.63 -2.91
C CYS A 155 -26.12 7.70 -3.52
N SER A 156 -27.18 7.34 -2.78
CA SER A 156 -28.28 6.54 -3.30
C SER A 156 -29.07 7.27 -4.39
N LYS A 157 -29.26 8.60 -4.25
CA LYS A 157 -29.86 9.44 -5.31
C LYS A 157 -29.01 9.40 -6.58
N ALA A 158 -27.70 9.54 -6.46
CA ALA A 158 -26.76 9.47 -7.58
C ALA A 158 -26.81 8.10 -8.29
N VAL A 159 -26.88 7.01 -7.54
CA VAL A 159 -26.99 5.66 -8.10
C VAL A 159 -28.28 5.48 -8.92
N LYS A 160 -29.42 5.92 -8.41
CA LYS A 160 -30.70 5.87 -9.14
C LYS A 160 -30.62 6.72 -10.43
N GLU A 161 -30.05 7.93 -10.34
CA GLU A 161 -29.87 8.82 -11.50
C GLU A 161 -29.05 8.17 -12.60
N VAL A 162 -27.88 7.58 -12.23
CA VAL A 162 -27.00 6.91 -13.18
C VAL A 162 -27.69 5.72 -13.84
N PHE A 163 -28.36 4.87 -13.06
CA PHE A 163 -29.02 3.69 -13.61
C PHE A 163 -30.10 4.08 -14.62
N VAL A 164 -30.99 5.00 -14.24
CA VAL A 164 -32.09 5.47 -15.11
C VAL A 164 -31.55 6.15 -16.38
N ASN A 165 -30.48 6.95 -16.25
CA ASN A 165 -29.86 7.65 -17.35
C ASN A 165 -29.23 6.68 -18.37
N LEU A 166 -28.45 5.72 -17.89
CA LEU A 166 -27.85 4.69 -18.74
C LEU A 166 -28.90 3.78 -19.39
N TYR A 167 -29.99 3.46 -18.67
CA TYR A 167 -31.11 2.70 -19.24
C TYR A 167 -31.79 3.45 -20.37
N ASN A 168 -32.11 4.73 -20.17
CA ASN A 168 -32.73 5.58 -21.20
C ASN A 168 -31.86 5.77 -22.44
N LYS A 169 -30.52 5.75 -22.25
CA LYS A 169 -29.54 5.75 -23.36
C LYS A 169 -29.39 4.37 -24.04
N GLY A 170 -30.08 3.33 -23.58
CA GLY A 170 -29.94 1.98 -24.07
C GLY A 170 -28.59 1.31 -23.77
N LEU A 171 -27.85 1.85 -22.79
CA LEU A 171 -26.58 1.31 -22.31
C LEU A 171 -26.78 0.28 -21.19
N ILE A 172 -27.87 0.36 -20.41
CA ILE A 172 -28.29 -0.70 -19.50
C ILE A 172 -29.39 -1.53 -20.17
N TYR A 173 -29.26 -2.85 -20.09
CA TYR A 173 -30.24 -3.78 -20.60
C TYR A 173 -30.35 -5.03 -19.71
N GLN A 174 -31.49 -5.72 -19.80
CA GLN A 174 -31.69 -7.03 -19.19
C GLN A 174 -31.58 -8.12 -20.27
N GLY A 175 -30.81 -9.16 -20.01
CA GLY A 175 -30.61 -10.25 -20.96
C GLY A 175 -30.19 -11.57 -20.30
N SER A 176 -30.52 -12.68 -21.00
CA SER A 176 -30.02 -14.00 -20.62
C SER A 176 -28.64 -14.18 -21.25
N ARG A 177 -27.64 -14.30 -20.41
CA ARG A 177 -26.23 -14.49 -20.82
C ARG A 177 -25.58 -15.51 -19.90
N ILE A 178 -24.48 -16.09 -20.36
CA ILE A 178 -23.65 -16.87 -19.46
C ILE A 178 -22.87 -15.92 -18.55
N ILE A 179 -22.88 -16.22 -17.28
CA ILE A 179 -22.27 -15.42 -16.22
C ILE A 179 -21.45 -16.32 -15.29
N ASN A 180 -20.53 -15.72 -14.56
CA ASN A 180 -19.86 -16.37 -13.45
C ASN A 180 -20.79 -16.39 -12.23
N TRP A 181 -21.10 -17.55 -11.73
CA TRP A 181 -21.99 -17.73 -10.58
C TRP A 181 -21.23 -18.33 -9.41
N CYS A 182 -21.35 -17.74 -8.23
CA CYS A 182 -20.81 -18.33 -7.00
C CYS A 182 -21.88 -19.14 -6.29
N PRO A 183 -21.78 -20.48 -6.21
CA PRO A 183 -22.79 -21.32 -5.58
C PRO A 183 -22.78 -21.23 -4.04
N HIS A 184 -21.71 -20.71 -3.43
CA HIS A 184 -21.65 -20.47 -1.98
C HIS A 184 -22.31 -19.13 -1.62
N CYS A 185 -21.97 -18.07 -2.35
CA CYS A 185 -22.53 -16.73 -2.13
C CYS A 185 -23.96 -16.59 -2.71
N ILE A 186 -24.39 -17.54 -3.57
CA ILE A 186 -25.67 -17.53 -4.27
C ILE A 186 -25.88 -16.22 -5.04
N THR A 187 -24.89 -15.83 -5.83
CA THR A 187 -24.94 -14.58 -6.59
C THR A 187 -24.06 -14.61 -7.83
N ALA A 188 -24.43 -13.80 -8.81
CA ALA A 188 -23.61 -13.48 -9.98
C ALA A 188 -22.35 -12.70 -9.60
N LEU A 189 -21.28 -12.92 -10.35
CA LEU A 189 -20.02 -12.21 -10.25
C LEU A 189 -19.66 -11.57 -11.61
N SER A 190 -19.00 -10.44 -11.58
CA SER A 190 -18.35 -9.87 -12.76
C SER A 190 -17.03 -10.60 -13.06
N ASP A 191 -16.49 -10.45 -14.27
CA ASP A 191 -15.21 -11.10 -14.65
C ASP A 191 -14.05 -10.68 -13.74
N ALA A 192 -14.00 -9.43 -13.29
CA ALA A 192 -12.98 -8.94 -12.38
C ALA A 192 -13.06 -9.57 -10.97
N GLU A 193 -14.20 -10.13 -10.58
CA GLU A 193 -14.42 -10.79 -9.28
C GLU A 193 -14.08 -12.28 -9.29
N VAL A 194 -13.50 -12.79 -10.38
CA VAL A 194 -13.09 -14.19 -10.51
C VAL A 194 -11.56 -14.26 -10.53
N GLU A 195 -11.00 -14.91 -9.53
CA GLU A 195 -9.57 -15.23 -9.47
C GLU A 195 -9.32 -16.59 -10.11
N HIS A 196 -8.22 -16.75 -10.81
CA HIS A 196 -7.88 -18.01 -11.44
C HIS A 196 -6.74 -18.69 -10.69
N ALA A 197 -6.95 -19.96 -10.32
CA ALA A 197 -5.97 -20.78 -9.67
C ALA A 197 -5.78 -22.10 -10.41
N GLU A 198 -4.53 -22.54 -10.51
CA GLU A 198 -4.22 -23.83 -11.06
C GLU A 198 -4.69 -24.94 -10.12
N GLN A 199 -5.48 -25.88 -10.63
CA GLN A 199 -5.99 -27.02 -9.89
C GLN A 199 -5.66 -28.33 -10.63
N ALA A 200 -5.23 -29.32 -9.88
CA ALA A 200 -5.12 -30.69 -10.36
C ALA A 200 -6.54 -31.25 -10.62
N GLY A 201 -6.74 -31.78 -11.78
CA GLY A 201 -7.99 -32.39 -12.23
C GLY A 201 -7.71 -33.53 -13.18
N HIS A 202 -8.68 -33.89 -13.95
CA HIS A 202 -8.56 -34.98 -14.93
C HIS A 202 -9.27 -34.61 -16.23
N PHE A 203 -8.83 -35.24 -17.32
CA PHE A 203 -9.61 -35.40 -18.53
C PHE A 203 -10.28 -36.78 -18.49
N TRP A 204 -11.61 -36.78 -18.54
CA TRP A 204 -12.41 -37.99 -18.69
C TRP A 204 -12.77 -38.16 -20.15
N HIS A 205 -12.33 -39.30 -20.76
CA HIS A 205 -12.65 -39.65 -22.12
C HIS A 205 -13.87 -40.57 -22.15
N ILE A 206 -14.97 -40.06 -22.72
CA ILE A 206 -16.32 -40.69 -22.64
C ILE A 206 -16.80 -40.99 -24.09
N LYS A 207 -17.34 -42.19 -24.28
CA LYS A 207 -17.99 -42.61 -25.53
C LYS A 207 -19.37 -42.01 -25.64
N TYR A 208 -19.67 -41.34 -26.68
CA TYR A 208 -20.99 -40.90 -27.09
C TYR A 208 -21.42 -41.79 -28.26
N PRO A 209 -22.35 -42.75 -28.06
CA PRO A 209 -22.80 -43.68 -29.12
C PRO A 209 -23.48 -42.92 -30.27
N ILE A 210 -23.23 -43.38 -31.50
CA ILE A 210 -23.92 -42.86 -32.69
C ILE A 210 -25.29 -43.59 -32.78
N LYS A 211 -26.35 -42.82 -32.94
CA LYS A 211 -27.69 -43.38 -33.05
C LYS A 211 -27.79 -44.38 -34.20
N ASP A 212 -28.44 -45.51 -34.00
CA ASP A 212 -28.65 -46.59 -34.94
C ASP A 212 -27.33 -47.21 -35.50
N SER A 213 -26.23 -47.16 -34.72
CA SER A 213 -24.91 -47.71 -35.06
C SER A 213 -24.24 -48.28 -33.81
N ASP A 214 -23.31 -49.21 -34.03
CA ASP A 214 -22.41 -49.72 -32.95
C ASP A 214 -21.17 -48.82 -32.74
N ASP A 215 -21.01 -47.75 -33.53
CA ASP A 215 -19.92 -46.80 -33.47
C ASP A 215 -20.17 -45.72 -32.44
N TYR A 216 -19.12 -45.00 -32.02
CA TYR A 216 -19.18 -43.93 -31.06
C TYR A 216 -18.14 -42.82 -31.37
N VAL A 217 -18.37 -41.67 -30.77
CA VAL A 217 -17.42 -40.55 -30.75
C VAL A 217 -16.83 -40.46 -29.35
N ILE A 218 -15.53 -40.17 -29.22
CA ILE A 218 -14.91 -39.99 -27.92
C ILE A 218 -14.82 -38.48 -27.60
N ILE A 219 -15.37 -38.09 -26.50
CA ILE A 219 -15.32 -36.72 -25.97
C ILE A 219 -14.41 -36.69 -24.73
N ALA A 220 -13.49 -35.77 -24.67
CA ALA A 220 -12.66 -35.49 -23.50
C ALA A 220 -13.17 -34.25 -22.79
N THR A 221 -13.44 -34.35 -21.48
CA THR A 221 -13.95 -33.22 -20.67
C THR A 221 -13.31 -33.17 -19.29
N THR A 222 -13.12 -31.97 -18.77
CA THR A 222 -12.71 -31.73 -17.36
C THR A 222 -13.92 -31.60 -16.44
N ARG A 223 -15.14 -31.49 -17.00
CA ARG A 223 -16.38 -31.25 -16.26
C ARG A 223 -17.49 -32.25 -16.69
N PRO A 224 -17.33 -33.54 -16.35
CA PRO A 224 -18.29 -34.55 -16.77
C PRO A 224 -19.72 -34.30 -16.24
N GLU A 225 -19.87 -33.70 -15.05
CA GLU A 225 -21.18 -33.38 -14.46
C GLU A 225 -22.04 -32.43 -15.29
N THR A 226 -21.47 -31.70 -16.24
CA THR A 226 -22.23 -30.84 -17.14
C THR A 226 -22.79 -31.57 -18.36
N LEU A 227 -22.43 -32.85 -18.57
CA LEU A 227 -22.86 -33.69 -19.68
C LEU A 227 -24.39 -33.69 -19.86
N PHE A 228 -25.12 -33.68 -18.76
CA PHE A 228 -26.60 -33.64 -18.79
C PHE A 228 -27.17 -32.42 -19.53
N GLY A 229 -26.37 -31.36 -19.73
CA GLY A 229 -26.72 -30.15 -20.46
C GLY A 229 -26.23 -30.09 -21.89
N ASP A 230 -25.54 -31.13 -22.38
CA ASP A 230 -25.04 -31.14 -23.74
C ASP A 230 -26.18 -31.11 -24.77
N THR A 231 -26.04 -30.25 -25.77
CA THR A 231 -27.04 -30.06 -26.80
C THR A 231 -26.52 -30.30 -28.21
N ALA A 232 -25.19 -30.46 -28.36
CA ALA A 232 -24.50 -30.89 -29.59
C ALA A 232 -23.10 -31.41 -29.27
N VAL A 233 -22.50 -32.07 -30.21
CA VAL A 233 -21.04 -32.27 -30.32
C VAL A 233 -20.55 -31.54 -31.55
N ALA A 234 -19.54 -30.67 -31.35
CA ALA A 234 -18.92 -29.92 -32.44
C ALA A 234 -17.66 -30.61 -32.96
N VAL A 235 -17.44 -30.54 -34.24
CA VAL A 235 -16.22 -30.97 -34.94
C VAL A 235 -15.75 -29.86 -35.88
N ASN A 236 -14.45 -29.80 -36.18
CA ASN A 236 -13.96 -28.82 -37.13
C ASN A 236 -14.41 -29.22 -38.57
N PRO A 237 -14.96 -28.29 -39.38
CA PRO A 237 -15.41 -28.59 -40.72
C PRO A 237 -14.32 -29.13 -41.67
N GLU A 238 -13.08 -28.85 -41.35
CA GLU A 238 -11.93 -29.33 -42.15
C GLU A 238 -11.31 -30.64 -41.61
N ASP A 239 -11.87 -31.23 -40.56
CA ASP A 239 -11.35 -32.47 -39.95
C ASP A 239 -11.91 -33.69 -40.72
N GLU A 240 -11.07 -34.26 -41.52
CA GLU A 240 -11.44 -35.45 -42.33
C GLU A 240 -11.88 -36.66 -41.49
N ARG A 241 -11.47 -36.74 -40.21
CA ARG A 241 -11.87 -37.84 -39.30
C ARG A 241 -13.35 -37.86 -39.00
N TYR A 242 -13.97 -36.71 -39.00
CA TYR A 242 -15.33 -36.51 -38.52
C TYR A 242 -16.31 -35.88 -39.51
N LYS A 243 -15.84 -35.61 -40.73
CA LYS A 243 -16.62 -34.93 -41.76
C LYS A 243 -17.94 -35.64 -42.09
N ASP A 244 -17.90 -36.98 -42.13
CA ASP A 244 -19.09 -37.80 -42.40
C ASP A 244 -20.04 -37.96 -41.23
N LEU A 245 -19.67 -37.42 -40.06
CA LEU A 245 -20.51 -37.45 -38.90
C LEU A 245 -21.37 -36.20 -38.73
N VAL A 246 -21.05 -35.12 -39.44
CA VAL A 246 -21.84 -33.88 -39.36
C VAL A 246 -23.30 -34.13 -39.75
N GLY A 247 -24.21 -33.73 -38.92
CA GLY A 247 -25.65 -33.96 -39.09
C GLY A 247 -26.15 -35.30 -38.57
N LYS A 248 -25.29 -36.26 -38.17
CA LYS A 248 -25.74 -37.47 -37.46
C LYS A 248 -26.12 -37.16 -36.01
N MET A 249 -26.94 -38.02 -35.44
CA MET A 249 -27.33 -37.92 -34.04
C MET A 249 -26.52 -38.83 -33.16
N LEU A 250 -26.12 -38.33 -32.01
CA LEU A 250 -25.45 -39.07 -30.91
C LEU A 250 -26.50 -39.30 -29.79
N VAL A 251 -26.30 -40.37 -29.07
CA VAL A 251 -27.08 -40.68 -27.86
C VAL A 251 -26.29 -40.25 -26.65
N LEU A 252 -26.79 -39.26 -25.89
CA LEU A 252 -26.12 -38.73 -24.71
C LEU A 252 -26.03 -39.82 -23.63
N PRO A 253 -24.84 -40.16 -23.15
CA PRO A 253 -24.68 -41.17 -22.08
C PRO A 253 -25.49 -40.89 -20.83
N LEU A 254 -25.92 -41.93 -20.13
CA LEU A 254 -26.68 -41.87 -18.86
C LEU A 254 -28.07 -41.23 -18.95
N VAL A 255 -28.37 -40.47 -20.01
CA VAL A 255 -29.62 -39.69 -20.17
C VAL A 255 -30.45 -40.21 -21.35
N GLY A 256 -29.83 -40.74 -22.39
CA GLY A 256 -30.47 -41.23 -23.61
C GLY A 256 -31.01 -40.13 -24.52
N ARG A 257 -30.80 -38.85 -24.28
CA ARG A 257 -31.21 -37.76 -25.14
C ARG A 257 -30.39 -37.75 -26.44
N GLU A 258 -31.07 -37.55 -27.57
CA GLU A 258 -30.40 -37.42 -28.88
C GLU A 258 -29.88 -35.99 -29.08
N ILE A 259 -28.63 -35.85 -29.52
CA ILE A 259 -27.96 -34.59 -29.82
C ILE A 259 -27.25 -34.63 -31.14
N PRO A 260 -27.25 -33.57 -32.00
CA PRO A 260 -26.63 -33.54 -33.31
C PRO A 260 -25.09 -33.37 -33.21
N VAL A 261 -24.40 -33.88 -34.23
CA VAL A 261 -23.04 -33.47 -34.55
C VAL A 261 -23.11 -32.24 -35.45
N ILE A 262 -22.44 -31.16 -35.05
CA ILE A 262 -22.37 -29.89 -35.78
C ILE A 262 -20.94 -29.57 -36.23
N ALA A 263 -20.80 -28.76 -37.27
CA ALA A 263 -19.51 -28.29 -37.74
C ALA A 263 -19.29 -26.84 -37.25
N ASP A 264 -18.18 -26.57 -36.58
CA ASP A 264 -17.84 -25.22 -36.10
C ASP A 264 -16.29 -25.04 -36.08
N GLU A 265 -15.82 -23.92 -36.61
CA GLU A 265 -14.40 -23.59 -36.70
C GLU A 265 -13.75 -23.35 -35.30
N TYR A 266 -14.56 -23.20 -34.26
CA TYR A 266 -14.10 -23.12 -32.87
C TYR A 266 -13.29 -24.35 -32.44
N VAL A 267 -13.58 -25.53 -33.00
CA VAL A 267 -12.93 -26.77 -32.59
C VAL A 267 -11.51 -26.85 -33.16
N ASP A 268 -10.53 -26.97 -32.26
CA ASP A 268 -9.15 -27.24 -32.62
C ASP A 268 -8.97 -28.75 -32.96
N LYS A 269 -8.58 -29.04 -34.21
CA LYS A 269 -8.37 -30.41 -34.73
C LYS A 269 -7.27 -31.16 -33.97
N GLU A 270 -6.27 -30.44 -33.45
CA GLU A 270 -5.07 -31.02 -32.84
C GLU A 270 -5.22 -31.17 -31.35
N PHE A 271 -6.26 -30.56 -30.72
CA PHE A 271 -6.48 -30.59 -29.29
C PHE A 271 -7.45 -31.71 -28.87
N GLY A 272 -7.02 -32.52 -27.91
CA GLY A 272 -7.83 -33.59 -27.34
C GLY A 272 -8.23 -34.67 -28.38
N THR A 273 -9.51 -34.91 -28.54
CA THR A 273 -10.05 -35.87 -29.50
C THR A 273 -10.40 -35.22 -30.85
N GLY A 274 -10.40 -33.91 -30.96
CA GLY A 274 -10.92 -33.17 -32.11
C GLY A 274 -12.46 -33.10 -32.13
N CYS A 275 -13.12 -33.60 -31.08
CA CYS A 275 -14.55 -33.49 -30.87
C CYS A 275 -14.81 -32.79 -29.51
N VAL A 276 -15.66 -31.79 -29.53
CA VAL A 276 -16.00 -31.00 -28.33
C VAL A 276 -17.48 -31.11 -28.03
N LYS A 277 -17.83 -31.47 -26.80
CA LYS A 277 -19.20 -31.40 -26.35
C LYS A 277 -19.62 -29.93 -26.20
N ILE A 278 -20.82 -29.61 -26.62
CA ILE A 278 -21.35 -28.23 -26.52
C ILE A 278 -22.45 -28.19 -25.47
N THR A 279 -22.15 -27.46 -24.38
CA THR A 279 -23.03 -27.25 -23.23
C THR A 279 -23.32 -25.76 -23.05
N PRO A 280 -24.18 -25.15 -23.86
CA PRO A 280 -24.35 -23.69 -23.95
C PRO A 280 -24.71 -23.01 -22.62
N ALA A 281 -25.29 -23.75 -21.68
CA ALA A 281 -25.67 -23.22 -20.38
C ALA A 281 -24.53 -23.24 -19.33
N HIS A 282 -23.38 -23.87 -19.60
CA HIS A 282 -22.31 -24.12 -18.60
C HIS A 282 -20.89 -23.83 -19.05
N ASP A 283 -20.71 -23.30 -20.27
CA ASP A 283 -19.41 -22.87 -20.78
C ASP A 283 -19.57 -21.61 -21.65
N PRO A 284 -18.74 -20.56 -21.47
CA PRO A 284 -18.83 -19.34 -22.28
C PRO A 284 -18.62 -19.53 -23.77
N ASN A 285 -17.69 -20.40 -24.16
CA ASN A 285 -17.41 -20.65 -25.59
C ASN A 285 -18.53 -21.49 -26.22
N ASP A 286 -19.03 -22.50 -25.45
CA ASP A 286 -20.17 -23.31 -25.88
C ASP A 286 -21.45 -22.48 -26.01
N PHE A 287 -21.58 -21.42 -25.19
CA PHE A 287 -22.71 -20.49 -25.30
C PHE A 287 -22.69 -19.75 -26.65
N GLU A 288 -21.52 -19.27 -27.08
CA GLU A 288 -21.36 -18.60 -28.39
C GLU A 288 -21.60 -19.57 -29.56
N VAL A 289 -21.08 -20.79 -29.47
CA VAL A 289 -21.37 -21.86 -30.46
C VAL A 289 -22.86 -22.13 -30.47
N GLY A 290 -23.47 -22.26 -29.30
CA GLY A 290 -24.91 -22.48 -29.13
C GLY A 290 -25.78 -21.40 -29.78
N GLN A 291 -25.35 -20.12 -29.67
CA GLN A 291 -26.04 -19.01 -30.33
C GLN A 291 -25.90 -19.10 -31.87
N ARG A 292 -24.73 -19.40 -32.42
CA ARG A 292 -24.51 -19.53 -33.86
C ARG A 292 -25.35 -20.66 -34.47
N HIS A 293 -25.50 -21.75 -33.73
CA HIS A 293 -26.23 -22.96 -34.18
C HIS A 293 -27.65 -23.06 -33.60
N ASN A 294 -28.15 -22.03 -32.93
CA ASN A 294 -29.45 -21.98 -32.30
C ASN A 294 -29.75 -23.20 -31.40
N LEU A 295 -28.78 -23.62 -30.61
CA LEU A 295 -28.91 -24.76 -29.69
C LEU A 295 -29.65 -24.39 -28.42
N ALA A 296 -30.33 -25.39 -27.83
CA ALA A 296 -31.00 -25.21 -26.55
C ALA A 296 -30.00 -24.95 -25.40
N GLN A 297 -30.38 -24.11 -24.45
CA GLN A 297 -29.56 -23.80 -23.27
C GLN A 297 -30.15 -24.56 -22.06
N ILE A 298 -29.62 -25.71 -21.73
CA ILE A 298 -30.07 -26.58 -20.67
C ILE A 298 -29.23 -26.41 -19.42
N LYS A 299 -29.74 -25.66 -18.43
CA LYS A 299 -29.09 -25.49 -17.12
C LYS A 299 -29.32 -26.76 -16.28
N VAL A 300 -28.27 -27.41 -15.81
CA VAL A 300 -28.35 -28.70 -15.10
C VAL A 300 -28.08 -28.60 -13.59
N MET A 301 -27.83 -27.42 -13.09
CA MET A 301 -27.53 -27.16 -11.68
C MET A 301 -28.50 -26.13 -11.13
N ASN A 302 -28.83 -26.29 -9.85
CA ASN A 302 -29.50 -25.29 -9.03
C ASN A 302 -28.52 -24.19 -8.63
N ASP A 303 -28.98 -23.11 -8.02
CA ASP A 303 -28.14 -21.96 -7.64
C ASP A 303 -27.08 -22.29 -6.59
N ASN A 304 -27.28 -23.35 -5.80
CA ASN A 304 -26.29 -23.87 -4.84
C ASN A 304 -25.37 -24.96 -5.44
N ALA A 305 -25.36 -25.11 -6.76
CA ALA A 305 -24.64 -26.13 -7.52
C ALA A 305 -24.98 -27.58 -7.18
N THR A 306 -26.18 -27.86 -6.62
CA THR A 306 -26.73 -29.19 -6.63
C THR A 306 -27.34 -29.47 -8.00
N MET A 307 -27.30 -30.73 -8.43
CA MET A 307 -27.89 -31.14 -9.71
C MET A 307 -29.40 -30.99 -9.68
N ASN A 308 -30.00 -30.56 -10.78
CA ASN A 308 -31.44 -30.44 -10.92
C ASN A 308 -32.05 -31.66 -11.64
N SER A 309 -33.36 -31.60 -11.96
CA SER A 309 -34.10 -32.70 -12.60
C SER A 309 -33.55 -33.18 -13.96
N TYR A 310 -32.79 -32.35 -14.68
CA TYR A 310 -32.14 -32.78 -15.93
C TYR A 310 -31.05 -33.85 -15.70
N ALA A 311 -30.52 -33.96 -14.48
CA ALA A 311 -29.52 -34.96 -14.13
C ALA A 311 -30.14 -36.32 -13.74
N GLY A 312 -31.45 -36.46 -13.81
CA GLY A 312 -32.18 -37.72 -13.56
C GLY A 312 -31.89 -38.29 -12.17
N LYS A 313 -31.36 -39.52 -12.10
CA LYS A 313 -31.04 -40.18 -10.81
C LYS A 313 -30.04 -39.45 -9.92
N TYR A 314 -29.30 -38.43 -10.44
CA TYR A 314 -28.34 -37.64 -9.69
C TYR A 314 -28.93 -36.31 -9.16
N GLU A 315 -30.25 -36.08 -9.35
CA GLU A 315 -30.97 -34.90 -8.83
C GLU A 315 -30.71 -34.72 -7.32
N GLY A 316 -30.44 -33.49 -6.91
CA GLY A 316 -30.16 -33.12 -5.53
C GLY A 316 -28.71 -33.39 -5.03
N MET A 317 -27.90 -34.12 -5.78
CA MET A 317 -26.50 -34.33 -5.44
C MET A 317 -25.67 -33.03 -5.63
N ASP A 318 -24.68 -32.79 -4.77
CA ASP A 318 -23.63 -31.82 -5.05
C ASP A 318 -22.91 -32.16 -6.36
N ARG A 319 -22.51 -31.15 -7.13
CA ARG A 319 -21.83 -31.29 -8.42
C ARG A 319 -20.64 -32.25 -8.39
N TYR A 320 -19.85 -32.25 -7.34
CA TYR A 320 -18.65 -33.10 -7.22
C TYR A 320 -19.01 -34.54 -6.80
N GLU A 321 -20.05 -34.71 -5.98
CA GLU A 321 -20.58 -36.02 -5.65
C GLU A 321 -21.25 -36.66 -6.87
N CYS A 322 -22.00 -35.85 -7.64
CA CYS A 322 -22.55 -36.28 -8.93
C CYS A 322 -21.44 -36.71 -9.87
N ARG A 323 -20.36 -35.93 -10.00
CA ARG A 323 -19.17 -36.27 -10.84
C ARG A 323 -18.62 -37.65 -10.46
N LYS A 324 -18.42 -37.94 -9.20
CA LYS A 324 -17.93 -39.25 -8.74
C LYS A 324 -18.91 -40.38 -9.06
N ALA A 325 -20.20 -40.18 -8.81
CA ALA A 325 -21.21 -41.19 -9.06
C ALA A 325 -21.36 -41.52 -10.54
N MET A 326 -21.46 -40.48 -11.39
CA MET A 326 -21.62 -40.67 -12.83
C MET A 326 -20.37 -41.27 -13.51
N ILE A 327 -19.15 -40.93 -13.06
CA ILE A 327 -17.95 -41.55 -13.63
C ILE A 327 -17.93 -43.07 -13.34
N LYS A 328 -18.36 -43.48 -12.15
CA LYS A 328 -18.50 -44.91 -11.83
C LYS A 328 -19.55 -45.58 -12.71
N ASP A 329 -20.69 -44.94 -12.91
CA ASP A 329 -21.74 -45.51 -13.78
C ASP A 329 -21.28 -45.60 -15.26
N LEU A 330 -20.56 -44.61 -15.76
CA LEU A 330 -19.93 -44.64 -17.09
C LEU A 330 -18.88 -45.75 -17.23
N GLU A 331 -18.13 -46.07 -16.18
CA GLU A 331 -17.20 -47.21 -16.13
C GLU A 331 -17.93 -48.53 -16.15
N ASP A 332 -18.99 -48.66 -15.30
CA ASP A 332 -19.83 -49.86 -15.22
C ASP A 332 -20.57 -50.14 -16.54
N GLU A 333 -20.95 -49.11 -17.28
CA GLU A 333 -21.61 -49.21 -18.60
C GLU A 333 -20.59 -49.36 -19.78
N GLY A 334 -19.25 -49.33 -19.49
CA GLY A 334 -18.19 -49.43 -20.50
C GLY A 334 -18.08 -48.24 -21.43
N LEU A 335 -18.62 -47.09 -21.00
CA LEU A 335 -18.60 -45.82 -21.73
C LEU A 335 -17.41 -44.92 -21.36
N LEU A 336 -16.73 -45.18 -20.25
CA LEU A 336 -15.48 -44.50 -19.85
C LEU A 336 -14.31 -45.19 -20.55
N VAL A 337 -13.56 -44.44 -21.38
CA VAL A 337 -12.41 -44.97 -22.15
C VAL A 337 -11.13 -44.90 -21.35
N LYS A 338 -10.85 -43.76 -20.79
CA LYS A 338 -9.66 -43.48 -19.94
C LYS A 338 -9.87 -42.23 -19.11
N VAL A 339 -9.00 -42.10 -18.10
CA VAL A 339 -8.86 -40.90 -17.27
C VAL A 339 -7.40 -40.47 -17.36
N GLU A 340 -7.16 -39.20 -17.70
CA GLU A 340 -5.81 -38.62 -17.76
C GLU A 340 -5.69 -37.50 -16.71
N ASP A 341 -4.58 -37.47 -16.00
CA ASP A 341 -4.29 -36.35 -15.11
C ASP A 341 -4.11 -35.07 -15.91
N HIS A 342 -4.75 -34.01 -15.48
CA HIS A 342 -4.71 -32.73 -16.18
C HIS A 342 -4.75 -31.61 -15.15
N SER A 343 -3.85 -30.64 -15.30
CA SER A 343 -3.88 -29.41 -14.52
C SER A 343 -4.45 -28.27 -15.36
N HIS A 344 -5.38 -27.52 -14.81
CA HIS A 344 -6.01 -26.41 -15.52
C HIS A 344 -6.36 -25.28 -14.58
N ASN A 345 -6.46 -24.08 -15.13
CA ASN A 345 -6.87 -22.90 -14.38
C ASN A 345 -8.38 -22.90 -14.15
N VAL A 346 -8.78 -22.80 -12.89
CA VAL A 346 -10.18 -22.80 -12.47
C VAL A 346 -10.50 -21.44 -11.85
N GLY A 347 -11.61 -20.86 -12.30
CA GLY A 347 -12.13 -19.61 -11.72
C GLY A 347 -12.65 -19.83 -10.31
N GLN A 348 -12.28 -18.96 -9.39
CA GLN A 348 -12.70 -18.96 -7.99
C GLN A 348 -13.30 -17.60 -7.62
N CYS A 349 -14.30 -17.62 -6.75
CA CYS A 349 -14.87 -16.41 -6.20
C CYS A 349 -13.83 -15.68 -5.34
N TYR A 350 -13.52 -14.45 -5.65
CA TYR A 350 -12.52 -13.62 -4.94
C TYR A 350 -12.84 -13.41 -3.44
N ARG A 351 -14.08 -13.67 -3.02
CA ARG A 351 -14.53 -13.50 -1.62
C ARG A 351 -14.50 -14.76 -0.78
N CYS A 352 -14.95 -15.89 -1.33
CA CYS A 352 -15.06 -17.12 -0.56
C CYS A 352 -14.15 -18.26 -1.06
N GLY A 353 -13.42 -18.06 -2.16
CA GLY A 353 -12.51 -19.07 -2.74
C GLY A 353 -13.23 -20.25 -3.40
N THR A 354 -14.58 -20.28 -3.41
CA THR A 354 -15.34 -21.36 -4.03
C THR A 354 -15.21 -21.30 -5.54
N THR A 355 -15.02 -22.46 -6.17
CA THR A 355 -15.04 -22.59 -7.63
C THR A 355 -16.36 -22.08 -8.22
N VAL A 356 -16.26 -21.12 -9.14
CA VAL A 356 -17.41 -20.52 -9.80
C VAL A 356 -18.01 -21.47 -10.83
N GLU A 357 -19.31 -21.33 -11.07
CA GLU A 357 -20.03 -22.05 -12.11
C GLU A 357 -20.42 -21.07 -13.24
N PRO A 358 -19.92 -21.23 -14.46
CA PRO A 358 -20.48 -20.57 -15.61
C PRO A 358 -21.92 -21.09 -15.81
N ILE A 359 -22.92 -20.20 -15.70
CA ILE A 359 -24.33 -20.57 -15.92
C ILE A 359 -25.05 -19.50 -16.74
N VAL A 360 -26.03 -19.90 -17.53
CA VAL A 360 -26.94 -18.95 -18.17
C VAL A 360 -27.92 -18.43 -17.14
N SER A 361 -28.02 -17.10 -17.04
CA SER A 361 -28.93 -16.41 -16.15
C SER A 361 -29.41 -15.10 -16.77
N LYS A 362 -30.64 -14.71 -16.45
CA LYS A 362 -31.22 -13.42 -16.82
C LYS A 362 -30.75 -12.36 -15.83
N GLN A 363 -29.90 -11.44 -16.25
CA GLN A 363 -29.24 -10.44 -15.43
C GLN A 363 -29.34 -9.06 -16.08
N TRP A 364 -28.99 -8.01 -15.32
CA TRP A 364 -28.81 -6.66 -15.80
C TRP A 364 -27.35 -6.42 -16.18
N PHE A 365 -27.15 -5.80 -17.34
CA PHE A 365 -25.82 -5.53 -17.90
C PHE A 365 -25.66 -4.09 -18.34
N VAL A 366 -24.42 -3.59 -18.26
CA VAL A 366 -24.00 -2.33 -18.89
C VAL A 366 -23.19 -2.66 -20.13
N LYS A 367 -23.53 -2.02 -21.27
CA LYS A 367 -22.73 -2.06 -22.50
C LYS A 367 -21.47 -1.24 -22.31
N MET A 368 -20.32 -1.91 -22.22
CA MET A 368 -19.08 -1.26 -21.77
C MET A 368 -18.29 -0.61 -22.90
N LYS A 369 -18.30 -1.14 -24.11
CA LYS A 369 -17.49 -0.62 -25.22
C LYS A 369 -17.65 0.88 -25.49
N PRO A 370 -18.90 1.44 -25.53
CA PRO A 370 -19.09 2.90 -25.71
C PRO A 370 -18.52 3.74 -24.57
N LEU A 371 -18.48 3.19 -23.33
CA LEU A 371 -18.00 3.88 -22.14
C LEU A 371 -16.47 3.77 -21.98
N ALA A 372 -15.88 2.70 -22.50
CA ALA A 372 -14.44 2.44 -22.36
C ALA A 372 -13.59 3.37 -23.23
N GLN A 373 -14.03 3.68 -24.46
CA GLN A 373 -13.22 4.46 -25.40
C GLN A 373 -12.90 5.86 -24.88
N PRO A 374 -13.85 6.68 -24.38
CA PRO A 374 -13.53 7.97 -23.78
C PRO A 374 -12.55 7.87 -22.60
N ALA A 375 -12.66 6.80 -21.80
CA ALA A 375 -11.76 6.57 -20.65
C ALA A 375 -10.32 6.24 -21.11
N ILE A 376 -10.17 5.49 -22.19
CA ILE A 376 -8.87 5.22 -22.82
C ILE A 376 -8.26 6.53 -23.36
N ASP A 377 -9.06 7.31 -24.09
CA ASP A 377 -8.62 8.55 -24.73
C ASP A 377 -8.18 9.58 -23.71
N ALA A 378 -8.86 9.71 -22.58
CA ALA A 378 -8.53 10.66 -21.52
C ALA A 378 -7.13 10.42 -20.92
N VAL A 379 -6.72 9.17 -20.74
CA VAL A 379 -5.38 8.83 -20.28
C VAL A 379 -4.34 9.03 -21.39
N LYS A 380 -4.64 8.61 -22.62
CA LYS A 380 -3.75 8.84 -23.77
C LYS A 380 -3.50 10.31 -24.07
N ASN A 381 -4.47 11.18 -23.81
CA ASN A 381 -4.35 12.63 -23.97
C ASN A 381 -3.64 13.32 -22.80
N GLY A 382 -3.43 12.61 -21.69
CA GLY A 382 -2.82 13.17 -20.48
C GLY A 382 -3.77 13.94 -19.59
N ASP A 383 -5.09 13.84 -19.80
CA ASP A 383 -6.12 14.45 -18.94
C ASP A 383 -6.09 13.82 -17.53
N THR A 384 -5.75 12.52 -17.46
CA THR A 384 -5.42 11.77 -16.24
C THR A 384 -4.07 11.09 -16.40
N GLN A 385 -3.21 11.19 -15.39
CA GLN A 385 -1.85 10.63 -15.39
C GLN A 385 -1.68 9.63 -14.27
N PHE A 386 -1.08 8.47 -14.57
CA PHE A 386 -0.72 7.47 -13.57
C PHE A 386 0.69 7.73 -13.02
N VAL A 387 0.83 7.60 -11.73
CA VAL A 387 2.12 7.64 -11.04
C VAL A 387 2.30 6.35 -10.24
N PRO A 388 3.20 5.45 -10.65
CA PRO A 388 4.05 5.53 -11.87
C PRO A 388 3.30 5.18 -13.16
N GLU A 389 3.75 5.76 -14.27
CA GLU A 389 3.16 5.65 -15.61
C GLU A 389 2.95 4.20 -16.09
N HIS A 390 3.83 3.27 -15.70
CA HIS A 390 3.76 1.89 -16.19
C HIS A 390 2.44 1.15 -15.86
N PHE A 391 1.67 1.63 -14.87
CA PHE A 391 0.35 1.07 -14.55
C PHE A 391 -0.74 1.42 -15.56
N GLU A 392 -0.50 2.37 -16.46
CA GLU A 392 -1.37 2.62 -17.61
C GLU A 392 -1.55 1.35 -18.46
N LYS A 393 -0.53 0.49 -18.53
CA LYS A 393 -0.61 -0.79 -19.25
C LYS A 393 -1.68 -1.72 -18.68
N VAL A 394 -1.81 -1.75 -17.36
CA VAL A 394 -2.85 -2.54 -16.69
C VAL A 394 -4.22 -1.95 -16.98
N TYR A 395 -4.35 -0.64 -16.89
CA TYR A 395 -5.57 0.11 -17.16
C TYR A 395 -6.05 -0.12 -18.62
N PHE A 396 -5.17 0.07 -19.60
CA PHE A 396 -5.50 -0.15 -21.03
C PHE A 396 -5.84 -1.60 -21.31
N HIS A 397 -5.10 -2.57 -20.75
CA HIS A 397 -5.38 -3.99 -20.97
C HIS A 397 -6.83 -4.36 -20.59
N TRP A 398 -7.31 -3.86 -19.45
CA TRP A 398 -8.67 -4.13 -18.99
C TRP A 398 -9.73 -3.41 -19.83
N LEU A 399 -9.51 -2.18 -20.25
CA LEU A 399 -10.47 -1.41 -21.05
C LEU A 399 -10.54 -1.88 -22.50
N GLU A 400 -9.42 -2.22 -23.10
CA GLU A 400 -9.36 -2.70 -24.50
C GLU A 400 -10.01 -4.09 -24.66
N ASN A 401 -9.98 -4.91 -23.61
CA ASN A 401 -10.59 -6.23 -23.59
C ASN A 401 -11.93 -6.30 -22.83
N ILE A 402 -12.55 -5.15 -22.58
CA ILE A 402 -13.72 -5.08 -21.71
C ILE A 402 -14.93 -5.75 -22.33
N ARG A 403 -15.64 -6.54 -21.54
CA ARG A 403 -16.93 -7.16 -21.83
C ARG A 403 -18.06 -6.40 -21.15
N ASP A 404 -19.31 -6.67 -21.54
CA ASP A 404 -20.47 -6.10 -20.88
C ASP A 404 -20.48 -6.50 -19.40
N TRP A 405 -20.68 -5.50 -18.55
CA TRP A 405 -20.60 -5.65 -17.11
C TRP A 405 -21.92 -6.11 -16.51
N CYS A 406 -21.95 -7.31 -15.90
CA CYS A 406 -23.09 -7.80 -15.12
C CYS A 406 -23.17 -7.01 -13.82
N ILE A 407 -24.24 -6.22 -13.65
CA ILE A 407 -24.41 -5.31 -12.51
C ILE A 407 -25.43 -5.79 -11.47
N SER A 408 -26.20 -6.84 -11.72
CA SER A 408 -27.15 -7.37 -10.76
C SER A 408 -26.53 -8.42 -9.83
N ARG A 409 -26.91 -8.37 -8.56
CA ARG A 409 -26.50 -9.29 -7.50
C ARG A 409 -27.72 -9.77 -6.73
N GLN A 410 -27.80 -11.07 -6.46
CA GLN A 410 -28.91 -11.72 -5.73
C GLN A 410 -28.70 -11.57 -4.22
N LEU A 411 -28.43 -10.35 -3.80
CA LEU A 411 -28.20 -9.95 -2.42
C LEU A 411 -29.39 -9.18 -1.88
N TRP A 412 -29.49 -9.08 -0.56
CA TRP A 412 -30.44 -8.21 0.11
C TRP A 412 -29.77 -6.87 0.53
N TRP A 413 -28.47 -6.89 0.81
CA TRP A 413 -27.70 -5.73 1.19
C TRP A 413 -27.07 -5.04 -0.01
N GLY A 414 -27.43 -3.80 -0.26
CA GLY A 414 -26.95 -2.96 -1.36
C GLY A 414 -28.03 -2.07 -1.94
N HIS A 415 -27.71 -1.32 -2.98
CA HIS A 415 -28.66 -0.50 -3.73
C HIS A 415 -29.61 -1.37 -4.53
N ARG A 416 -30.87 -1.37 -4.19
CA ARG A 416 -31.88 -2.13 -4.92
C ARG A 416 -32.05 -1.59 -6.33
N ILE A 417 -32.13 -2.48 -7.32
CA ILE A 417 -32.27 -2.10 -8.73
C ILE A 417 -33.59 -1.31 -8.93
N PRO A 418 -33.54 -0.09 -9.52
CA PRO A 418 -34.68 0.80 -9.67
C PRO A 418 -35.54 0.43 -10.92
N ALA A 419 -35.83 -0.85 -11.07
CA ALA A 419 -36.70 -1.42 -12.10
C ALA A 419 -37.90 -2.09 -11.47
N PHE A 420 -39.05 -1.93 -12.10
CA PHE A 420 -40.32 -2.42 -11.60
C PHE A 420 -41.03 -3.25 -12.67
N TYR A 421 -41.60 -4.37 -12.27
CA TYR A 421 -42.30 -5.33 -13.14
C TYR A 421 -43.77 -5.33 -12.86
N CYS A 422 -44.57 -5.30 -13.92
CA CYS A 422 -45.99 -5.57 -13.84
C CYS A 422 -46.25 -7.08 -14.00
N ASP A 423 -46.69 -7.73 -12.95
CA ASP A 423 -46.90 -9.19 -12.98
C ASP A 423 -48.15 -9.57 -13.85
N ASP A 424 -49.01 -8.61 -14.19
CA ASP A 424 -50.22 -8.86 -15.04
C ASP A 424 -49.96 -8.71 -16.54
N CYS A 425 -49.16 -7.75 -16.96
CA CYS A 425 -48.94 -7.45 -18.39
C CYS A 425 -47.48 -7.53 -18.87
N GLY A 426 -46.57 -7.85 -17.94
CA GLY A 426 -45.14 -7.99 -18.26
C GLY A 426 -44.39 -6.68 -18.55
N GLU A 427 -45.01 -5.52 -18.34
CA GLU A 427 -44.36 -4.23 -18.54
C GLU A 427 -43.22 -3.99 -17.53
N ILE A 428 -42.14 -3.36 -18.00
CA ILE A 428 -41.00 -2.97 -17.15
C ILE A 428 -40.92 -1.45 -17.14
N VAL A 429 -40.87 -0.86 -15.95
CA VAL A 429 -40.69 0.56 -15.73
C VAL A 429 -39.41 0.77 -14.94
N VAL A 430 -38.50 1.61 -15.45
CA VAL A 430 -37.27 2.03 -14.77
C VAL A 430 -37.45 3.48 -14.35
N THR A 431 -37.37 3.74 -13.03
CA THR A 431 -37.64 5.08 -12.47
C THR A 431 -36.81 5.33 -11.24
N LYS A 432 -36.60 6.59 -10.90
CA LYS A 432 -35.91 7.03 -9.67
C LYS A 432 -36.81 6.96 -8.44
N GLU A 433 -38.08 6.84 -8.64
CA GLU A 433 -39.09 6.74 -7.57
C GLU A 433 -38.99 5.39 -6.83
N ASP A 434 -39.45 5.36 -5.59
CA ASP A 434 -39.43 4.16 -4.75
C ASP A 434 -40.54 3.18 -5.04
N SER A 435 -41.50 3.56 -5.86
CA SER A 435 -42.64 2.73 -6.34
C SER A 435 -43.05 3.13 -7.75
N ALA A 436 -43.68 2.24 -8.46
CA ALA A 436 -44.19 2.49 -9.81
C ALA A 436 -45.56 1.92 -10.01
N VAL A 437 -46.37 2.60 -10.83
CA VAL A 437 -47.67 2.14 -11.32
C VAL A 437 -47.54 1.83 -12.80
N CYS A 438 -48.03 0.71 -13.22
CA CYS A 438 -47.98 0.25 -14.60
C CYS A 438 -48.68 1.23 -15.55
N PRO A 439 -48.00 1.79 -16.54
CA PRO A 439 -48.60 2.73 -17.48
C PRO A 439 -49.65 2.08 -18.41
N LYS A 440 -49.63 0.72 -18.54
CA LYS A 440 -50.53 0.00 -19.40
C LYS A 440 -51.82 -0.45 -18.71
N CYS A 441 -51.73 -0.93 -17.47
CA CYS A 441 -52.90 -1.51 -16.76
C CYS A 441 -53.23 -0.80 -15.44
N GLY A 442 -52.49 0.20 -15.01
CA GLY A 442 -52.78 0.98 -13.81
C GLY A 442 -52.54 0.28 -12.47
N LYS A 443 -51.92 -0.92 -12.47
CA LYS A 443 -51.64 -1.67 -11.25
C LYS A 443 -50.28 -1.31 -10.64
N GLU A 444 -50.17 -1.50 -9.33
CA GLU A 444 -48.89 -1.38 -8.62
C GLU A 444 -47.88 -2.42 -9.14
N MET A 445 -46.65 -2.01 -9.30
CA MET A 445 -45.60 -2.84 -9.87
C MET A 445 -44.63 -3.31 -8.78
N ARG A 446 -44.10 -4.50 -8.94
CA ARG A 446 -43.16 -5.12 -8.04
C ARG A 446 -41.72 -4.68 -8.42
N GLN A 447 -41.01 -4.13 -7.45
CA GLN A 447 -39.57 -3.78 -7.65
C GLN A 447 -38.71 -5.02 -7.81
N ASP A 448 -37.68 -4.93 -8.64
CA ASP A 448 -36.67 -5.96 -8.79
C ASP A 448 -36.08 -6.37 -7.43
N PRO A 449 -36.00 -7.69 -7.13
CA PRO A 449 -35.50 -8.16 -5.83
C PRO A 449 -34.00 -8.03 -5.67
N ASP A 450 -33.25 -7.89 -6.77
CA ASP A 450 -31.79 -7.85 -6.78
C ASP A 450 -31.24 -6.48 -6.42
N THR A 451 -29.98 -6.45 -6.04
CA THR A 451 -29.22 -5.23 -5.78
C THR A 451 -28.17 -5.02 -6.86
N LEU A 452 -27.67 -3.81 -6.95
CA LEU A 452 -26.57 -3.47 -7.83
C LEU A 452 -25.22 -3.96 -7.26
N ASP A 453 -24.30 -4.26 -8.15
CA ASP A 453 -22.90 -4.47 -7.81
C ASP A 453 -22.36 -3.31 -6.98
N THR A 454 -21.62 -3.60 -5.92
CA THR A 454 -20.94 -2.62 -5.06
C THR A 454 -20.13 -1.58 -5.89
N TRP A 455 -19.47 -2.06 -6.94
CA TRP A 455 -18.64 -1.19 -7.78
C TRP A 455 -19.47 -0.20 -8.61
N PHE A 456 -20.76 -0.39 -8.74
CA PHE A 456 -21.65 0.55 -9.44
C PHE A 456 -21.78 1.86 -8.66
N SER A 457 -21.98 1.79 -7.35
CA SER A 457 -22.02 2.98 -6.48
C SER A 457 -20.63 3.55 -6.21
N SER A 458 -19.64 2.68 -5.98
CA SER A 458 -18.25 3.10 -5.71
C SER A 458 -17.65 3.86 -6.89
N ALA A 459 -18.06 3.57 -8.12
CA ALA A 459 -17.65 4.28 -9.33
C ALA A 459 -18.08 5.76 -9.38
N LEU A 460 -19.05 6.14 -8.57
CA LEU A 460 -19.59 7.51 -8.55
C LEU A 460 -18.93 8.39 -7.47
N TRP A 461 -18.06 7.80 -6.66
CA TRP A 461 -17.51 8.38 -5.45
C TRP A 461 -16.92 9.78 -5.63
N PRO A 462 -16.11 10.08 -6.66
CA PRO A 462 -15.51 11.41 -6.83
C PRO A 462 -16.51 12.56 -6.98
N PHE A 463 -17.70 12.30 -7.49
CA PHE A 463 -18.70 13.34 -7.75
C PHE A 463 -19.98 13.16 -6.92
N SER A 464 -20.38 11.95 -6.58
CA SER A 464 -21.55 11.72 -5.72
C SER A 464 -21.32 12.25 -4.30
N THR A 465 -20.10 12.19 -3.80
CA THR A 465 -19.72 12.73 -2.49
C THR A 465 -19.82 14.24 -2.41
N LEU A 466 -19.73 14.93 -3.53
CA LEU A 466 -19.83 16.38 -3.67
C LEU A 466 -21.24 16.86 -4.02
N GLY A 467 -22.23 15.95 -4.01
CA GLY A 467 -23.64 16.29 -4.16
C GLY A 467 -24.25 16.04 -5.53
N TRP A 468 -23.48 15.57 -6.53
CA TRP A 468 -24.06 15.17 -7.82
C TRP A 468 -25.21 14.15 -7.61
N PRO A 469 -26.36 14.27 -8.31
CA PRO A 469 -26.63 15.01 -9.55
C PRO A 469 -27.04 16.47 -9.37
N ASP A 470 -27.11 16.97 -8.14
CA ASP A 470 -27.40 18.37 -7.91
C ASP A 470 -26.17 19.24 -8.26
N LYS A 471 -26.42 20.47 -8.66
CA LYS A 471 -25.35 21.44 -8.90
C LYS A 471 -25.04 22.17 -7.59
N THR A 472 -24.02 21.66 -6.87
CA THR A 472 -23.56 22.24 -5.61
C THR A 472 -22.32 23.11 -5.82
N GLU A 473 -22.11 24.09 -4.95
CA GLU A 473 -20.88 24.90 -4.99
C GLU A 473 -19.63 24.06 -4.74
N GLU A 474 -19.75 23.01 -3.89
CA GLU A 474 -18.68 22.05 -3.61
C GLU A 474 -18.30 21.26 -4.86
N LEU A 475 -19.28 20.79 -5.63
CA LEU A 475 -19.02 20.08 -6.88
C LEU A 475 -18.30 20.98 -7.89
N ASP A 476 -18.78 22.21 -8.06
CA ASP A 476 -18.18 23.17 -9.01
C ASP A 476 -16.76 23.58 -8.61
N TYR A 477 -16.43 23.57 -7.32
CA TYR A 477 -15.13 24.04 -6.82
C TYR A 477 -14.12 22.90 -6.59
N PHE A 478 -14.53 21.78 -5.98
CA PHE A 478 -13.63 20.71 -5.55
C PHE A 478 -13.48 19.56 -6.58
N TYR A 479 -14.36 19.47 -7.57
CA TYR A 479 -14.26 18.48 -8.64
C TYR A 479 -13.50 19.09 -9.85
N PRO A 480 -12.64 18.32 -10.53
CA PRO A 480 -12.26 16.93 -10.29
C PRO A 480 -11.31 16.77 -9.09
N THR A 481 -11.26 15.56 -8.54
CA THR A 481 -10.27 15.15 -7.53
C THR A 481 -8.86 15.45 -8.03
N SER A 482 -8.00 16.01 -7.19
CA SER A 482 -6.63 16.37 -7.60
C SER A 482 -5.74 15.14 -7.75
N VAL A 483 -5.83 14.24 -6.77
CA VAL A 483 -5.07 12.99 -6.74
C VAL A 483 -5.97 11.90 -6.18
N LEU A 484 -6.07 10.78 -6.88
CA LEU A 484 -6.58 9.53 -6.34
C LEU A 484 -5.39 8.70 -5.87
N VAL A 485 -5.38 8.29 -4.61
CA VAL A 485 -4.37 7.37 -4.06
C VAL A 485 -5.02 5.99 -3.91
N THR A 486 -4.37 4.95 -4.39
CA THR A 486 -4.93 3.59 -4.32
C THR A 486 -3.88 2.51 -4.58
N GLY A 487 -4.16 1.28 -4.16
CA GLY A 487 -3.36 0.11 -4.52
C GLY A 487 -3.53 -0.29 -5.99
N TYR A 488 -2.50 -0.89 -6.56
CA TYR A 488 -2.54 -1.34 -7.96
C TYR A 488 -3.57 -2.46 -8.22
N ASP A 489 -3.93 -3.21 -7.20
CA ASP A 489 -4.83 -4.37 -7.30
C ASP A 489 -6.29 -3.99 -7.56
N ILE A 490 -6.68 -2.74 -7.33
CA ILE A 490 -8.04 -2.25 -7.59
C ILE A 490 -8.16 -1.30 -8.79
N ILE A 491 -7.12 -1.21 -9.65
CA ILE A 491 -7.22 -0.47 -10.91
C ILE A 491 -8.41 -0.96 -11.75
N PRO A 492 -8.60 -2.27 -12.00
CA PRO A 492 -9.72 -2.77 -12.80
C PRO A 492 -11.08 -2.71 -12.10
N PHE A 493 -11.07 -2.66 -10.77
CA PHE A 493 -12.32 -2.64 -9.99
C PHE A 493 -12.84 -1.22 -9.79
N TRP A 494 -11.97 -0.29 -9.48
CA TRP A 494 -12.37 1.04 -9.01
C TRP A 494 -11.91 2.17 -9.94
N VAL A 495 -10.61 2.28 -10.22
CA VAL A 495 -10.08 3.39 -11.05
C VAL A 495 -10.75 3.45 -12.42
N MET A 496 -10.75 2.32 -13.13
CA MET A 496 -11.37 2.20 -14.45
C MET A 496 -12.85 2.57 -14.43
N ARG A 497 -13.58 2.11 -13.40
CA ARG A 497 -15.02 2.35 -13.28
C ARG A 497 -15.34 3.80 -12.95
N MET A 498 -14.54 4.44 -12.11
CA MET A 498 -14.69 5.89 -11.86
C MET A 498 -14.44 6.71 -13.13
N MET A 499 -13.43 6.35 -13.92
CA MET A 499 -13.10 7.05 -15.16
C MET A 499 -14.28 7.06 -16.14
N PHE A 500 -14.81 5.90 -16.51
CA PHE A 500 -15.88 5.89 -17.48
C PHE A 500 -17.21 6.42 -16.93
N SER A 501 -17.48 6.24 -15.64
CA SER A 501 -18.69 6.79 -15.02
C SER A 501 -18.67 8.31 -14.97
N ALA A 502 -17.54 8.90 -14.59
CA ALA A 502 -17.39 10.35 -14.54
C ALA A 502 -17.50 10.98 -15.92
N LEU A 503 -16.76 10.47 -16.91
CA LEU A 503 -16.81 10.99 -18.29
C LEU A 503 -18.23 10.92 -18.87
N GLU A 504 -18.98 9.84 -18.60
CA GLU A 504 -20.36 9.68 -19.07
C GLU A 504 -21.34 10.63 -18.41
N HIS A 505 -21.18 10.95 -17.11
CA HIS A 505 -22.19 11.68 -16.35
C HIS A 505 -21.84 13.12 -16.06
N THR A 506 -20.55 13.47 -15.95
CA THR A 506 -20.10 14.84 -15.72
C THR A 506 -19.48 15.48 -16.97
N GLY A 507 -18.99 14.66 -17.91
CA GLY A 507 -18.24 15.11 -19.09
C GLY A 507 -16.78 15.42 -18.81
N GLU A 508 -16.29 15.19 -17.59
CA GLU A 508 -14.91 15.47 -17.15
C GLU A 508 -14.28 14.25 -16.49
N VAL A 509 -12.94 14.18 -16.50
CA VAL A 509 -12.20 13.13 -15.76
C VAL A 509 -12.44 13.27 -14.26
N PRO A 510 -12.52 12.16 -13.51
CA PRO A 510 -12.79 12.22 -12.07
C PRO A 510 -11.59 12.66 -11.25
N PHE A 511 -10.37 12.53 -11.77
CA PHE A 511 -9.12 12.88 -11.11
C PHE A 511 -8.00 13.18 -12.11
N LYS A 512 -7.07 14.06 -11.71
CA LYS A 512 -5.93 14.47 -12.56
C LYS A 512 -4.77 13.49 -12.47
N HIS A 513 -4.51 12.98 -11.28
CA HIS A 513 -3.45 12.01 -11.04
C HIS A 513 -4.01 10.76 -10.35
N VAL A 514 -3.48 9.59 -10.71
CA VAL A 514 -3.70 8.32 -10.03
C VAL A 514 -2.37 7.90 -9.43
N PHE A 515 -2.20 8.16 -8.15
CA PHE A 515 -1.02 7.78 -7.40
C PHE A 515 -1.18 6.36 -6.87
N ILE A 516 -0.41 5.45 -7.45
CA ILE A 516 -0.47 4.02 -7.14
C ILE A 516 0.58 3.66 -6.10
N HIS A 517 0.16 3.04 -5.03
CA HIS A 517 1.05 2.41 -4.05
C HIS A 517 1.04 0.89 -4.18
N GLY A 518 2.09 0.25 -3.66
CA GLY A 518 2.19 -1.20 -3.57
C GLY A 518 1.45 -1.76 -2.35
N LEU A 519 1.47 -3.07 -2.20
CA LEU A 519 0.83 -3.76 -1.09
C LEU A 519 1.79 -3.90 0.10
N VAL A 520 1.24 -3.84 1.31
CA VAL A 520 1.99 -4.15 2.52
C VAL A 520 2.00 -5.67 2.72
N ARG A 521 3.20 -6.22 2.80
CA ARG A 521 3.46 -7.65 3.00
C ARG A 521 4.07 -7.91 4.37
N ASP A 522 3.93 -9.12 4.88
CA ASP A 522 4.61 -9.54 6.09
C ASP A 522 6.14 -9.65 5.89
N SER A 523 6.87 -9.92 6.96
CA SER A 523 8.33 -10.07 6.93
C SER A 523 8.84 -11.18 5.98
N GLN A 524 7.98 -12.15 5.64
CA GLN A 524 8.26 -13.22 4.71
C GLN A 524 7.87 -12.90 3.25
N GLY A 525 7.29 -11.71 3.01
CA GLY A 525 6.84 -11.27 1.71
C GLY A 525 5.45 -11.78 1.29
N ARG A 526 4.68 -12.39 2.20
CA ARG A 526 3.31 -12.85 1.92
C ARG A 526 2.32 -11.69 2.07
N LYS A 527 1.27 -11.68 1.26
CA LYS A 527 0.16 -10.71 1.42
C LYS A 527 -0.44 -10.88 2.81
N MET A 528 -0.61 -9.78 3.54
CA MET A 528 -1.28 -9.80 4.83
C MET A 528 -2.78 -10.06 4.64
N SER A 529 -3.31 -11.05 5.35
CA SER A 529 -4.74 -11.35 5.34
C SER A 529 -5.19 -11.91 6.69
N LYS A 530 -6.48 -11.74 7.00
CA LYS A 530 -7.08 -12.30 8.22
C LYS A 530 -7.08 -13.83 8.21
N SER A 531 -7.24 -14.43 7.03
CA SER A 531 -7.25 -15.89 6.86
C SER A 531 -5.89 -16.54 7.12
N LEU A 532 -4.80 -15.84 6.86
CA LEU A 532 -3.44 -16.32 7.15
C LEU A 532 -2.98 -16.01 8.58
N GLY A 533 -3.76 -15.23 9.35
CA GLY A 533 -3.40 -14.84 10.71
C GLY A 533 -2.14 -13.95 10.81
N ASN A 534 -1.69 -13.36 9.70
CA ASN A 534 -0.53 -12.48 9.62
C ASN A 534 -0.89 -10.99 9.49
N GLY A 535 -2.18 -10.65 9.61
CA GLY A 535 -2.65 -9.26 9.62
C GLY A 535 -2.33 -8.58 10.94
N ILE A 536 -1.75 -7.39 10.88
CA ILE A 536 -1.44 -6.55 12.04
C ILE A 536 -2.46 -5.41 12.09
N ASP A 537 -3.08 -5.22 13.27
CA ASP A 537 -3.95 -4.06 13.51
C ASP A 537 -3.08 -2.81 13.69
N PRO A 538 -3.29 -1.75 12.90
CA PRO A 538 -2.56 -0.49 13.06
C PRO A 538 -2.65 0.09 14.47
N LEU A 539 -3.77 -0.08 15.18
CA LEU A 539 -3.94 0.42 16.54
C LEU A 539 -2.97 -0.22 17.53
N GLU A 540 -2.67 -1.51 17.39
CA GLU A 540 -1.70 -2.18 18.26
C GLU A 540 -0.30 -1.55 18.14
N ILE A 541 0.04 -1.09 16.94
CA ILE A 541 1.31 -0.41 16.68
C ILE A 541 1.29 1.03 17.21
N VAL A 542 0.18 1.75 17.00
CA VAL A 542 -0.01 3.11 17.54
C VAL A 542 0.07 3.11 19.05
N ASP A 543 -0.59 2.17 19.73
CA ASP A 543 -0.60 2.05 21.17
C ASP A 543 0.81 1.79 21.76
N GLN A 544 1.66 1.06 21.04
CA GLN A 544 3.01 0.71 21.50
C GLN A 544 4.08 1.75 21.14
N TYR A 545 3.98 2.36 19.96
CA TYR A 545 5.06 3.16 19.39
C TYR A 545 4.66 4.59 19.04
N GLY A 546 3.37 4.91 19.03
CA GLY A 546 2.79 6.18 18.60
C GLY A 546 2.45 6.21 17.12
N ALA A 547 1.52 7.09 16.76
CA ALA A 547 1.05 7.27 15.37
C ALA A 547 2.17 7.78 14.46
N ASP A 548 2.97 8.71 14.91
CA ASP A 548 4.08 9.29 14.15
C ASP A 548 5.13 8.23 13.75
N ALA A 549 5.45 7.29 14.67
CA ALA A 549 6.38 6.21 14.36
C ALA A 549 5.84 5.26 13.28
N LEU A 550 4.56 4.94 13.33
CA LEU A 550 3.91 4.13 12.29
C LEU A 550 3.91 4.87 10.94
N ARG A 551 3.45 6.12 10.90
CA ARG A 551 3.39 6.95 9.68
C ARG A 551 4.76 7.11 9.03
N PHE A 552 5.77 7.42 9.82
CA PHE A 552 7.16 7.53 9.36
C PHE A 552 7.64 6.21 8.75
N THR A 553 7.37 5.08 9.40
CA THR A 553 7.74 3.74 8.91
C THR A 553 7.09 3.43 7.57
N LEU A 554 5.79 3.74 7.42
CA LEU A 554 5.03 3.48 6.20
C LEU A 554 5.46 4.38 5.03
N ALA A 555 5.88 5.61 5.31
CA ALA A 555 6.38 6.54 4.30
C ALA A 555 7.86 6.28 3.93
N THR A 556 8.66 5.76 4.87
CA THR A 556 10.10 5.54 4.64
C THR A 556 10.36 4.43 3.62
N GLY A 557 11.13 4.76 2.59
CA GLY A 557 11.48 3.81 1.52
C GLY A 557 10.29 3.38 0.66
N ASN A 558 9.16 4.07 0.77
CA ASN A 558 8.02 3.86 -0.11
C ASN A 558 8.34 4.46 -1.48
N ALA A 559 8.46 3.59 -2.48
CA ALA A 559 8.53 3.99 -3.88
C ALA A 559 7.18 3.72 -4.54
N PRO A 560 6.66 4.65 -5.36
CA PRO A 560 5.38 4.49 -6.03
C PRO A 560 5.24 3.13 -6.74
N GLY A 561 4.13 2.43 -6.48
CA GLY A 561 3.81 1.14 -7.10
C GLY A 561 4.53 -0.09 -6.55
N ASN A 562 5.50 0.05 -5.67
CA ASN A 562 6.27 -1.06 -5.15
C ASN A 562 5.71 -1.60 -3.82
N ASP A 563 5.66 -2.94 -3.71
CA ASP A 563 5.29 -3.60 -2.45
C ASP A 563 6.31 -3.31 -1.36
N MET A 564 5.84 -3.15 -0.14
CA MET A 564 6.71 -3.00 1.03
C MET A 564 6.54 -4.15 2.00
N ARG A 565 7.65 -4.58 2.63
CA ARG A 565 7.63 -5.52 3.74
C ARG A 565 7.59 -4.75 5.05
N PHE A 566 6.64 -5.11 5.89
CA PHE A 566 6.49 -4.52 7.22
C PHE A 566 7.29 -5.30 8.26
N TYR A 567 8.09 -4.56 9.04
CA TYR A 567 8.92 -5.08 10.13
C TYR A 567 8.73 -4.21 11.37
N ILE A 568 8.51 -4.83 12.52
CA ILE A 568 8.36 -4.11 13.80
C ILE A 568 9.64 -3.35 14.15
N GLU A 569 10.81 -3.91 13.85
CA GLU A 569 12.11 -3.28 14.11
C GLU A 569 12.27 -1.94 13.38
N ARG A 570 11.60 -1.75 12.24
CA ARG A 570 11.57 -0.46 11.56
C ARG A 570 10.72 0.57 12.30
N VAL A 571 9.62 0.14 12.93
CA VAL A 571 8.79 1.03 13.76
C VAL A 571 9.57 1.45 15.00
N GLU A 572 10.32 0.55 15.62
CA GLU A 572 11.21 0.87 16.73
C GLU A 572 12.29 1.88 16.34
N ALA A 573 12.89 1.71 15.15
CA ALA A 573 13.85 2.68 14.62
C ALA A 573 13.19 4.06 14.38
N SER A 574 11.98 4.10 13.86
CA SER A 574 11.21 5.33 13.65
C SER A 574 10.87 6.04 14.97
N ARG A 575 10.49 5.28 16.01
CA ARG A 575 10.30 5.82 17.37
C ARG A 575 11.62 6.37 17.95
N ASN A 576 12.74 5.69 17.70
CA ASN A 576 14.04 6.17 18.15
C ASN A 576 14.44 7.46 17.43
N PHE A 577 14.09 7.62 16.17
CA PHE A 577 14.22 8.87 15.45
C PHE A 577 13.37 10.00 16.06
N ALA A 578 12.10 9.73 16.36
CA ALA A 578 11.24 10.67 17.08
C ALA A 578 11.87 11.09 18.43
N ASN A 579 12.41 10.13 19.17
CA ASN A 579 13.08 10.42 20.45
C ASN A 579 14.38 11.25 20.26
N LYS A 580 15.10 11.07 19.15
CA LYS A 580 16.26 11.91 18.83
C LYS A 580 15.85 13.35 18.54
N ILE A 581 14.80 13.55 17.75
CA ILE A 581 14.23 14.88 17.48
C ILE A 581 13.80 15.54 18.78
N TRP A 582 13.07 14.80 19.62
CA TRP A 582 12.61 15.27 20.93
C TRP A 582 13.76 15.77 21.81
N ASN A 583 14.84 14.99 21.90
CA ASN A 583 16.00 15.36 22.69
C ASN A 583 16.75 16.57 22.12
N ALA A 584 16.88 16.66 20.79
CA ALA A 584 17.49 17.81 20.12
C ALA A 584 16.66 19.09 20.34
N SER A 585 15.32 18.97 20.25
CA SER A 585 14.39 20.08 20.52
C SER A 585 14.44 20.52 21.98
N ARG A 586 14.47 19.56 22.90
CA ARG A 586 14.61 19.83 24.33
C ARG A 586 15.94 20.55 24.64
N PHE A 587 17.05 20.09 24.04
CA PHE A 587 18.34 20.77 24.17
C PHE A 587 18.25 22.22 23.67
N THR A 588 17.63 22.42 22.49
CA THR A 588 17.45 23.75 21.91
C THR A 588 16.65 24.64 22.85
N LEU A 589 15.46 24.21 23.28
CA LEU A 589 14.56 24.96 24.18
C LEU A 589 15.22 25.37 25.51
N MET A 590 16.03 24.49 26.09
CA MET A 590 16.76 24.77 27.33
C MET A 590 17.82 25.87 27.18
N ASN A 591 18.29 26.13 25.95
CA ASN A 591 19.35 27.09 25.65
C ASN A 591 18.83 28.33 24.91
N LEU A 592 17.50 28.51 24.79
CA LEU A 592 16.91 29.68 24.16
C LEU A 592 16.54 30.77 25.18
N ASP A 593 16.98 31.97 24.90
CA ASP A 593 16.51 33.19 25.56
C ASP A 593 15.79 34.16 24.58
N VAL A 594 15.79 33.81 23.28
CA VAL A 594 15.05 34.57 22.25
C VAL A 594 13.56 34.22 22.30
N THR A 595 12.73 35.21 22.03
CA THR A 595 11.25 35.10 22.10
C THR A 595 10.56 35.21 20.74
N GLU A 596 11.35 35.42 19.69
CA GLU A 596 10.87 35.57 18.33
C GLU A 596 11.56 34.54 17.42
N ASN A 597 10.82 34.02 16.46
CA ASN A 597 11.36 33.18 15.39
C ASN A 597 11.64 34.05 14.16
N LYS A 598 12.89 34.50 14.05
CA LYS A 598 13.33 35.30 12.93
C LYS A 598 14.78 34.99 12.53
N LEU A 599 15.12 35.23 11.29
CA LEU A 599 16.52 35.21 10.84
C LEU A 599 17.27 36.41 11.46
N PRO A 600 18.51 36.20 11.93
CA PRO A 600 19.41 37.32 12.29
C PRO A 600 19.87 38.06 11.04
N ASP A 601 20.59 39.20 11.25
CA ASP A 601 21.27 39.84 10.12
C ASP A 601 22.27 38.84 9.51
N LEU A 602 22.29 38.74 8.17
CA LEU A 602 23.16 37.79 7.48
C LEU A 602 24.62 38.09 7.66
N ASN A 603 24.96 39.35 8.02
CA ASN A 603 26.36 39.77 8.32
C ASN A 603 26.84 39.26 9.70
N ASP A 604 25.92 38.93 10.59
CA ASP A 604 26.26 38.43 11.94
C ASP A 604 26.47 36.92 11.97
N LEU A 605 26.16 36.22 10.86
CA LEU A 605 26.26 34.77 10.73
C LEU A 605 27.71 34.29 10.74
N GLN A 606 27.98 33.28 11.56
CA GLN A 606 29.26 32.57 11.58
C GLN A 606 29.29 31.48 10.51
N LEU A 607 30.43 30.85 10.30
CA LEU A 607 30.65 29.85 9.26
C LEU A 607 29.62 28.68 9.37
N GLU A 608 29.48 28.15 10.58
CA GLU A 608 28.54 27.06 10.85
C GLU A 608 27.06 27.45 10.68
N ASP A 609 26.72 28.72 10.95
CA ASP A 609 25.36 29.25 10.74
C ASP A 609 25.01 29.31 9.25
N LYS A 610 25.94 29.82 8.43
CA LYS A 610 25.77 29.86 6.97
C LYS A 610 25.69 28.48 6.37
N TRP A 611 26.47 27.53 6.87
CA TRP A 611 26.46 26.14 6.44
C TRP A 611 25.13 25.49 6.71
N ILE A 612 24.61 25.54 7.93
CA ILE A 612 23.34 24.90 8.26
C ILE A 612 22.14 25.54 7.56
N LEU A 613 22.16 26.88 7.39
CA LEU A 613 21.13 27.59 6.64
C LEU A 613 21.12 27.19 5.17
N SER A 614 22.30 27.04 4.56
CA SER A 614 22.36 26.54 3.18
C SER A 614 21.86 25.10 3.06
N LYS A 615 22.26 24.20 3.96
CA LYS A 615 21.78 22.79 4.00
C LYS A 615 20.28 22.71 4.21
N TYR A 616 19.75 23.52 5.12
CA TYR A 616 18.31 23.64 5.34
C TYR A 616 17.59 24.10 4.07
N ASN A 617 18.13 25.13 3.40
CA ASN A 617 17.57 25.69 2.18
C ASN A 617 17.53 24.68 1.02
N ASP A 618 18.58 23.87 0.86
CA ASP A 618 18.63 22.76 -0.08
C ASP A 618 17.59 21.68 0.23
N VAL A 619 17.36 21.40 1.50
CA VAL A 619 16.35 20.42 1.93
C VAL A 619 14.95 20.94 1.69
N VAL A 620 14.65 22.22 1.94
CA VAL A 620 13.36 22.84 1.59
C VAL A 620 13.05 22.61 0.12
N LYS A 621 13.99 22.91 -0.75
CA LYS A 621 13.83 22.73 -2.20
C LYS A 621 13.62 21.26 -2.55
N SER A 622 14.51 20.39 -2.07
CA SER A 622 14.46 18.96 -2.40
C SER A 622 13.18 18.28 -1.89
N VAL A 623 12.74 18.56 -0.67
CA VAL A 623 11.52 18.00 -0.10
C VAL A 623 10.30 18.46 -0.89
N THR A 624 10.21 19.76 -1.20
CA THR A 624 9.09 20.34 -1.97
C THR A 624 9.01 19.74 -3.37
N GLU A 625 10.13 19.66 -4.10
CA GLU A 625 10.17 19.08 -5.44
C GLU A 625 9.79 17.60 -5.47
N ASN A 626 10.20 16.82 -4.46
CA ASN A 626 9.88 15.41 -4.39
C ASN A 626 8.40 15.17 -3.98
N LEU A 627 7.86 15.98 -3.07
CA LEU A 627 6.43 15.93 -2.74
C LEU A 627 5.55 16.25 -3.96
N ASP A 628 5.93 17.24 -4.76
CA ASP A 628 5.20 17.61 -5.97
C ASP A 628 5.29 16.53 -7.08
N LYS A 629 6.31 15.66 -7.03
CA LYS A 629 6.49 14.50 -7.92
C LYS A 629 5.92 13.20 -7.36
N PHE A 630 5.27 13.24 -6.20
CA PHE A 630 4.79 12.06 -5.47
C PHE A 630 5.89 11.10 -5.00
N GLU A 631 7.14 11.56 -4.92
CA GLU A 631 8.29 10.80 -4.42
C GLU A 631 8.44 10.98 -2.90
N LEU A 632 7.38 10.60 -2.16
CA LEU A 632 7.25 10.85 -0.72
C LEU A 632 8.38 10.22 0.10
N GLY A 633 8.80 9.00 -0.27
CA GLY A 633 9.89 8.29 0.40
C GLY A 633 11.25 8.99 0.21
N ILE A 634 11.49 9.59 -0.95
CA ILE A 634 12.73 10.36 -1.22
C ILE A 634 12.70 11.68 -0.43
N ALA A 635 11.57 12.38 -0.44
CA ALA A 635 11.40 13.60 0.34
C ALA A 635 11.71 13.35 1.83
N LEU A 636 11.16 12.26 2.38
CA LEU A 636 11.36 11.88 3.77
C LEU A 636 12.81 11.47 4.07
N SER A 637 13.47 10.74 3.15
CA SER A 637 14.89 10.36 3.32
C SER A 637 15.80 11.58 3.38
N ASN A 638 15.61 12.54 2.47
CA ASN A 638 16.41 13.77 2.46
C ASN A 638 16.23 14.59 3.75
N LEU A 639 14.99 14.64 4.25
CA LEU A 639 14.67 15.32 5.50
C LEU A 639 15.25 14.58 6.73
N TYR A 640 15.18 13.25 6.72
CA TYR A 640 15.80 12.41 7.76
C TYR A 640 17.31 12.65 7.87
N ASP A 641 18.02 12.60 6.73
CA ASP A 641 19.47 12.80 6.68
C ASP A 641 19.86 14.20 7.17
N PHE A 642 19.10 15.22 6.74
CA PHE A 642 19.30 16.58 7.24
C PHE A 642 19.13 16.68 8.77
N ILE A 643 18.03 16.15 9.31
CA ILE A 643 17.75 16.20 10.75
C ILE A 643 18.80 15.43 11.53
N TRP A 644 19.09 14.20 11.11
CA TRP A 644 19.97 13.32 11.85
C TRP A 644 21.43 13.78 11.78
N GLU A 645 21.96 13.94 10.56
CA GLU A 645 23.37 14.20 10.34
C GLU A 645 23.69 15.68 10.47
N ASN A 646 23.02 16.56 9.69
CA ASN A 646 23.41 17.95 9.65
C ASN A 646 23.00 18.72 10.92
N PHE A 647 21.73 18.60 11.32
CA PHE A 647 21.23 19.36 12.45
C PHE A 647 21.67 18.76 13.80
N CYS A 648 21.37 17.47 14.06
CA CYS A 648 21.60 16.86 15.37
C CYS A 648 23.08 16.53 15.62
N ASP A 649 23.75 15.86 14.66
CA ASP A 649 25.11 15.37 14.89
C ASP A 649 26.17 16.44 14.71
N TRP A 650 25.90 17.45 13.87
CA TRP A 650 26.87 18.51 13.61
C TRP A 650 26.45 19.86 14.17
N TYR A 651 25.37 20.48 13.68
CA TYR A 651 25.10 21.88 14.01
C TYR A 651 24.92 22.12 15.51
N ILE A 652 24.15 21.30 16.17
CA ILE A 652 23.96 21.38 17.64
C ILE A 652 25.32 21.32 18.35
N GLU A 653 26.21 20.41 17.95
CA GLU A 653 27.54 20.27 18.57
C GLU A 653 28.49 21.45 18.27
N LEU A 654 28.41 22.02 17.07
CA LEU A 654 29.20 23.19 16.67
C LEU A 654 28.83 24.45 17.47
N VAL A 655 27.52 24.64 17.75
CA VAL A 655 27.07 25.88 18.43
C VAL A 655 27.12 25.79 19.97
N LYS A 656 27.25 24.60 20.55
CA LYS A 656 27.35 24.45 22.03
C LYS A 656 28.31 25.43 22.73
N PRO A 657 29.53 25.67 22.25
CA PRO A 657 30.41 26.62 22.89
C PRO A 657 29.86 28.05 22.94
N ARG A 658 29.16 28.46 21.87
CA ARG A 658 28.53 29.78 21.77
C ARG A 658 27.25 29.90 22.67
N LEU A 659 26.56 28.80 22.91
CA LEU A 659 25.35 28.77 23.73
C LEU A 659 25.69 28.72 25.24
N PHE A 660 26.74 28.02 25.62
CA PHE A 660 27.14 27.85 27.04
C PHE A 660 27.93 29.05 27.59
N ASP A 661 28.63 29.78 26.75
CA ASP A 661 29.28 31.02 27.12
C ASP A 661 28.33 32.21 26.96
N LYS A 662 27.71 32.64 28.08
CA LYS A 662 26.70 33.71 28.08
C LYS A 662 27.29 35.07 27.64
N GLU A 663 28.59 35.27 27.73
CA GLU A 663 29.28 36.48 27.28
C GLU A 663 29.67 36.45 25.82
N ASN A 664 29.42 35.33 25.13
CA ASN A 664 29.76 35.20 23.71
C ASN A 664 28.87 36.11 22.85
N PRO A 665 29.48 37.08 22.11
CA PRO A 665 28.70 38.05 21.36
C PRO A 665 27.88 37.44 20.22
N THR A 666 28.24 36.24 19.76
CA THR A 666 27.54 35.53 18.68
C THR A 666 26.55 34.49 19.22
N GLY A 667 26.40 34.33 20.52
CA GLY A 667 25.52 33.37 21.16
C GLY A 667 24.05 33.60 20.80
N LYS A 668 23.64 34.88 20.75
CA LYS A 668 22.25 35.24 20.36
C LYS A 668 21.97 34.93 18.90
N THR A 669 22.93 35.12 18.01
CA THR A 669 22.79 34.74 16.60
C THR A 669 22.59 33.23 16.46
N ALA A 670 23.38 32.43 17.18
CA ALA A 670 23.22 30.98 17.21
C ALA A 670 21.82 30.54 17.68
N GLN A 671 21.25 31.20 18.71
CA GLN A 671 19.91 30.92 19.19
C GLN A 671 18.83 31.22 18.12
N TYR A 672 18.94 32.33 17.40
CA TYR A 672 18.03 32.67 16.30
C TYR A 672 18.12 31.64 15.17
N VAL A 673 19.33 31.24 14.76
CA VAL A 673 19.50 30.24 13.69
C VAL A 673 18.97 28.87 14.12
N LEU A 674 19.25 28.43 15.37
CA LEU A 674 18.67 27.21 15.93
C LEU A 674 17.15 27.23 15.91
N THR A 675 16.53 28.31 16.36
CA THR A 675 15.08 28.47 16.40
C THR A 675 14.49 28.44 15.00
N TYR A 676 15.06 29.19 14.09
CA TYR A 676 14.62 29.28 12.70
C TYR A 676 14.70 27.93 11.98
N VAL A 677 15.86 27.28 12.05
CA VAL A 677 16.08 25.98 11.39
C VAL A 677 15.18 24.91 12.02
N LEU A 678 15.11 24.81 13.34
CA LEU A 678 14.28 23.80 14.00
C LEU A 678 12.79 24.01 13.71
N SER A 679 12.27 25.24 13.87
CA SER A 679 10.85 25.54 13.65
C SER A 679 10.44 25.22 12.21
N ASN A 680 11.22 25.62 11.21
CA ASN A 680 10.89 25.35 9.81
C ASN A 680 11.15 23.89 9.41
N THR A 681 12.10 23.19 10.06
CA THR A 681 12.29 21.74 9.88
C THR A 681 11.08 20.98 10.42
N MET A 682 10.49 21.43 11.55
CA MET A 682 9.23 20.85 12.04
C MET A 682 8.09 21.04 11.03
N LYS A 683 8.02 22.17 10.35
CA LYS A 683 7.03 22.38 9.27
C LYS A 683 7.21 21.41 8.12
N LEU A 684 8.45 21.17 7.66
CA LEU A 684 8.75 20.19 6.60
C LEU A 684 8.40 18.76 7.02
N LEU A 685 8.61 18.42 8.30
CA LEU A 685 8.35 17.10 8.84
C LEU A 685 6.87 16.87 9.19
N HIS A 686 6.09 17.94 9.42
CA HIS A 686 4.71 17.86 9.89
C HIS A 686 3.80 16.96 9.04
N PRO A 687 3.84 16.94 7.71
CA PRO A 687 3.03 16.01 6.92
C PRO A 687 3.29 14.55 7.26
N PHE A 688 4.50 14.19 7.63
CA PHE A 688 4.92 12.82 7.93
C PHE A 688 4.70 12.44 9.40
N MET A 689 5.01 13.34 10.33
CA MET A 689 4.96 13.13 11.78
C MET A 689 4.21 14.30 12.45
N PRO A 690 2.88 14.35 12.29
CA PRO A 690 2.11 15.54 12.66
C PRO A 690 2.09 15.85 14.16
N PHE A 691 2.11 14.84 15.02
CA PHE A 691 1.91 15.03 16.45
C PHE A 691 3.16 15.57 17.14
N ILE A 692 4.30 14.93 16.97
CA ILE A 692 5.56 15.37 17.58
C ILE A 692 5.97 16.76 17.07
N THR A 693 5.71 17.05 15.80
CA THR A 693 6.05 18.34 15.22
C THR A 693 5.17 19.45 15.75
N GLU A 694 3.88 19.23 15.93
CA GLU A 694 2.97 20.19 16.57
C GLU A 694 3.41 20.43 18.01
N GLU A 695 3.63 19.36 18.79
CA GLU A 695 4.02 19.47 20.19
C GLU A 695 5.32 20.26 20.38
N ILE A 696 6.35 19.97 19.58
CA ILE A 696 7.61 20.73 19.62
C ILE A 696 7.41 22.17 19.20
N TRP A 697 6.67 22.40 18.11
CA TRP A 697 6.47 23.72 17.55
C TRP A 697 5.72 24.66 18.49
N GLN A 698 4.74 24.14 19.24
CA GLN A 698 4.02 24.89 20.26
C GLN A 698 4.92 25.40 21.40
N HIS A 699 6.06 24.75 21.64
CA HIS A 699 7.04 25.17 22.65
C HIS A 699 8.11 26.12 22.11
N LEU A 700 8.26 26.21 20.80
CA LEU A 700 9.18 27.15 20.13
C LEU A 700 8.55 28.54 20.00
N PRO A 701 9.34 29.62 19.88
CA PRO A 701 8.81 30.89 19.42
C PRO A 701 8.19 30.74 18.04
N HIS A 702 6.91 31.04 17.88
CA HIS A 702 6.17 30.95 16.63
C HIS A 702 5.06 32.00 16.53
N GLU A 703 4.52 32.17 15.33
CA GLU A 703 3.31 32.93 15.01
C GLU A 703 2.23 31.97 14.52
N GLY A 704 0.98 32.26 14.88
CA GLY A 704 -0.18 31.42 14.50
C GLY A 704 -0.59 30.43 15.60
N GLU A 705 -1.70 29.72 15.38
CA GLU A 705 -2.32 28.84 16.38
C GLU A 705 -1.84 27.37 16.28
N SER A 706 -1.48 26.91 15.09
CA SER A 706 -1.07 25.54 14.84
C SER A 706 -0.11 25.48 13.66
N ILE A 707 0.87 24.55 13.74
CA ILE A 707 1.78 24.25 12.64
C ILE A 707 1.03 23.77 11.39
N MET A 708 -0.09 23.09 11.58
CA MET A 708 -0.92 22.53 10.50
C MET A 708 -1.45 23.57 9.51
N ILE A 709 -1.72 24.78 9.99
CA ILE A 709 -2.23 25.91 9.19
C ILE A 709 -1.17 26.99 8.99
N SER A 710 0.08 26.73 9.38
CA SER A 710 1.21 27.62 9.10
C SER A 710 1.66 27.50 7.64
N GLU A 711 2.36 28.52 7.15
CA GLU A 711 2.90 28.53 5.78
C GLU A 711 4.01 27.51 5.61
N TRP A 712 3.99 26.81 4.46
CA TRP A 712 5.06 25.92 4.03
C TRP A 712 6.35 26.69 3.79
N PRO A 713 7.51 26.19 4.25
CA PRO A 713 8.80 26.86 4.02
C PRO A 713 9.13 26.94 2.52
N GLU A 714 9.65 28.07 2.10
CA GLU A 714 10.09 28.30 0.72
C GLU A 714 11.61 28.42 0.61
N TYR A 715 12.14 28.00 -0.52
CA TYR A 715 13.55 28.20 -0.85
C TYR A 715 13.86 29.69 -1.00
N ASP A 716 14.90 30.17 -0.29
CA ASP A 716 15.36 31.57 -0.36
C ASP A 716 16.82 31.61 -0.87
N GLU A 717 17.05 32.18 -2.04
CA GLU A 717 18.38 32.35 -2.63
C GLU A 717 19.37 33.08 -1.71
N LYS A 718 18.89 33.95 -0.81
CA LYS A 718 19.74 34.69 0.15
C LYS A 718 20.38 33.79 1.20
N LEU A 719 19.85 32.59 1.42
CA LEU A 719 20.38 31.61 2.35
C LEU A 719 21.35 30.61 1.69
N ASN A 720 21.75 30.86 0.47
CA ASN A 720 22.71 30.03 -0.25
C ASN A 720 24.13 30.58 -0.12
N PHE A 721 24.99 29.90 0.65
CA PHE A 721 26.38 30.27 0.94
C PHE A 721 27.38 29.20 0.46
N PRO A 722 27.52 28.95 -0.86
CA PRO A 722 28.26 27.81 -1.37
C PRO A 722 29.75 27.75 -0.95
N LYS A 723 30.41 28.92 -0.80
CA LYS A 723 31.82 28.99 -0.34
C LYS A 723 31.96 28.63 1.13
N ASP A 724 31.00 29.07 1.97
CA ASP A 724 31.01 28.75 3.39
C ASP A 724 30.66 27.27 3.61
N VAL A 725 29.78 26.71 2.77
CA VAL A 725 29.46 25.26 2.77
C VAL A 725 30.72 24.46 2.44
N GLU A 726 31.42 24.77 1.34
CA GLU A 726 32.66 24.07 0.97
C GLU A 726 33.69 24.15 2.12
N SER A 727 33.87 25.32 2.72
CA SER A 727 34.81 25.53 3.81
C SER A 727 34.44 24.68 5.03
N MET A 728 33.20 24.68 5.44
CA MET A 728 32.73 23.92 6.60
C MET A 728 32.81 22.40 6.37
N GLU A 729 32.52 21.93 5.16
CA GLU A 729 32.60 20.50 4.81
C GLU A 729 34.06 20.00 4.85
N LEU A 730 35.03 20.78 4.41
CA LEU A 730 36.44 20.43 4.54
C LEU A 730 36.87 20.28 6.00
N ILE A 731 36.43 21.19 6.87
CA ILE A 731 36.67 21.13 8.31
C ILE A 731 36.00 19.87 8.90
N MET A 732 34.74 19.62 8.60
CA MET A 732 33.97 18.46 9.11
C MET A 732 34.58 17.12 8.67
N GLN A 733 34.97 17.01 7.39
CA GLN A 733 35.63 15.81 6.88
C GLN A 733 36.96 15.56 7.60
N SER A 734 37.70 16.60 7.87
CA SER A 734 38.99 16.51 8.61
C SER A 734 38.76 16.08 10.06
N ILE A 735 37.76 16.65 10.74
CA ILE A 735 37.38 16.24 12.09
C ILE A 735 36.94 14.75 12.11
N SER A 736 36.14 14.34 11.14
CA SER A 736 35.69 12.94 11.01
C SER A 736 36.84 11.99 10.79
N ALA A 737 37.78 12.35 9.91
CA ALA A 737 39.00 11.56 9.63
C ALA A 737 39.88 11.42 10.87
N ILE A 738 40.07 12.51 11.63
CA ILE A 738 40.80 12.48 12.89
C ILE A 738 40.10 11.56 13.92
N ARG A 739 38.78 11.69 14.08
CA ARG A 739 37.99 10.82 14.99
C ARG A 739 38.14 9.35 14.63
N ASN A 740 38.01 9.02 13.35
CA ASN A 740 38.15 7.65 12.85
C ASN A 740 39.57 7.12 13.14
N ARG A 741 40.60 7.91 12.83
CA ARG A 741 41.99 7.51 13.10
C ARG A 741 42.26 7.28 14.58
N ARG A 742 41.75 8.17 15.44
CA ARG A 742 41.83 8.00 16.89
C ARG A 742 41.11 6.75 17.38
N ALA A 743 39.93 6.45 16.82
CA ALA A 743 39.19 5.23 17.15
C ALA A 743 39.95 3.96 16.74
N GLU A 744 40.52 3.92 15.53
CA GLU A 744 41.39 2.84 15.05
C GLU A 744 42.58 2.58 15.98
N MET A 745 43.14 3.66 16.53
CA MET A 745 44.25 3.62 17.48
C MET A 745 43.81 3.40 18.94
N ASN A 746 42.50 3.18 19.19
CA ASN A 746 41.90 3.03 20.53
C ASN A 746 42.22 4.20 21.49
N VAL A 747 42.40 5.43 20.95
CA VAL A 747 42.60 6.62 21.76
C VAL A 747 41.29 7.09 22.38
N PRO A 748 41.17 7.14 23.71
CA PRO A 748 39.94 7.58 24.36
C PRO A 748 39.63 9.05 24.03
N PRO A 749 38.34 9.42 23.88
CA PRO A 749 37.93 10.79 23.55
C PRO A 749 38.40 11.84 24.57
N SER A 750 38.59 11.46 25.83
CA SER A 750 39.07 12.35 26.89
C SER A 750 40.53 12.71 26.77
N LYS A 751 41.36 11.98 26.01
CA LYS A 751 42.75 12.26 25.81
C LYS A 751 42.91 13.30 24.69
N LYS A 752 43.40 14.48 25.02
CA LYS A 752 43.66 15.56 24.07
C LYS A 752 45.07 15.43 23.49
N ALA A 753 45.24 15.77 22.24
CA ALA A 753 46.53 15.83 21.56
C ALA A 753 46.55 17.01 20.59
N LYS A 754 47.74 17.51 20.31
CA LYS A 754 47.91 18.58 19.31
C LYS A 754 47.54 18.07 17.93
N VAL A 755 46.86 18.92 17.16
CA VAL A 755 46.49 18.68 15.75
C VAL A 755 47.21 19.68 14.89
N ILE A 756 48.08 19.23 13.97
CA ILE A 756 48.81 20.09 13.03
C ILE A 756 48.22 19.85 11.65
N ILE A 757 47.73 20.91 11.04
CA ILE A 757 47.09 20.88 9.71
C ILE A 757 47.99 21.59 8.71
N VAL A 758 48.47 20.82 7.75
CA VAL A 758 49.33 21.34 6.64
C VAL A 758 48.43 21.52 5.41
N THR A 759 48.26 22.73 4.95
CA THR A 759 47.33 23.06 3.87
C THR A 759 47.68 24.40 3.21
N ASP A 760 47.32 24.52 1.93
CA ASP A 760 47.34 25.80 1.21
C ASP A 760 46.08 26.64 1.50
N LYS A 761 44.99 26.02 1.98
CA LYS A 761 43.73 26.68 2.36
C LYS A 761 43.73 27.12 3.82
N THR A 762 44.80 27.80 4.25
CA THR A 762 45.05 28.19 5.66
C THR A 762 43.89 29.01 6.25
N ASP A 763 43.27 29.90 5.48
CA ASP A 763 42.20 30.77 5.94
C ASP A 763 40.93 29.96 6.26
N VAL A 764 40.66 28.89 5.52
CA VAL A 764 39.50 27.97 5.76
C VAL A 764 39.75 27.23 7.08
N PHE A 765 40.88 26.58 7.25
CA PHE A 765 41.14 25.75 8.43
C PHE A 765 41.33 26.55 9.71
N LYS A 766 41.83 27.80 9.61
CA LYS A 766 41.95 28.71 10.76
C LYS A 766 40.58 29.07 11.34
N GLN A 767 39.55 29.19 10.53
CA GLN A 767 38.19 29.39 11.00
C GLN A 767 37.66 28.20 11.80
N GLY A 768 38.17 27.00 11.55
CA GLY A 768 37.76 25.76 12.19
C GLY A 768 38.57 25.38 13.43
N THR A 769 39.56 26.13 13.88
CA THR A 769 40.44 25.73 15.00
C THR A 769 39.67 25.36 16.26
N ALA A 770 38.70 26.16 16.66
CA ALA A 770 37.83 25.87 17.79
C ALA A 770 37.04 24.56 17.64
N PHE A 771 36.65 24.21 16.43
CA PHE A 771 35.92 22.96 16.14
C PHE A 771 36.82 21.74 16.27
N PHE A 772 38.08 21.83 15.81
CA PHE A 772 39.08 20.76 16.02
C PHE A 772 39.35 20.53 17.51
N GLU A 773 39.49 21.59 18.30
CA GLU A 773 39.71 21.49 19.74
C GLU A 773 38.53 20.80 20.44
N LYS A 774 37.32 21.15 20.07
CA LYS A 774 36.11 20.62 20.67
C LYS A 774 35.72 19.24 20.15
N LEU A 775 35.71 19.07 18.85
CA LEU A 775 35.11 17.91 18.19
C LEU A 775 36.11 16.84 17.79
N ALA A 776 37.40 17.19 17.58
CA ALA A 776 38.49 16.25 17.32
C ALA A 776 39.31 15.95 18.57
N SER A 777 38.92 16.49 19.74
CA SER A 777 39.67 16.39 21.00
C SER A 777 41.11 16.88 20.85
N ALA A 778 41.32 18.01 20.14
CA ALA A 778 42.60 18.64 20.05
C ALA A 778 42.92 19.42 21.35
N SER A 779 44.18 19.38 21.79
CA SER A 779 44.68 20.29 22.83
C SER A 779 44.93 21.67 22.24
N GLU A 780 45.37 21.72 21.01
CA GLU A 780 45.65 22.89 20.19
C GLU A 780 45.51 22.48 18.72
N ALA A 781 44.97 23.33 17.87
CA ALA A 781 44.94 23.14 16.43
C ALA A 781 45.84 24.18 15.75
N VAL A 782 46.91 23.73 15.10
CA VAL A 782 47.89 24.58 14.41
C VAL A 782 47.74 24.40 12.91
N VAL A 783 47.54 25.50 12.19
CA VAL A 783 47.40 25.51 10.72
C VAL A 783 48.64 26.16 10.11
N GLN A 784 49.31 25.42 9.25
CA GLN A 784 50.54 25.85 8.58
C GLN A 784 50.64 25.41 7.12
N THR A 785 51.56 25.96 6.35
CA THR A 785 51.68 25.68 4.90
C THR A 785 52.72 24.60 4.59
N ASP A 786 53.59 24.27 5.54
CA ASP A 786 54.66 23.27 5.35
C ASP A 786 54.76 22.31 6.54
N LYS A 787 55.60 21.29 6.42
CA LYS A 787 55.80 20.27 7.46
C LYS A 787 56.84 20.63 8.52
N SER A 788 57.26 21.89 8.62
CA SER A 788 58.23 22.30 9.58
C SER A 788 57.77 22.10 11.03
N GLY A 789 58.66 21.58 11.88
CA GLY A 789 58.34 21.32 13.28
C GLY A 789 57.43 20.11 13.56
N ILE A 790 57.11 19.29 12.56
CA ILE A 790 56.35 18.04 12.73
C ILE A 790 57.35 16.91 13.04
N SER A 791 57.07 16.15 14.09
CA SER A 791 57.85 14.97 14.45
C SER A 791 57.71 13.87 13.41
N ASP A 792 58.82 13.16 13.12
CA ASP A 792 58.84 12.01 12.22
C ASP A 792 57.88 10.87 12.69
N ASN A 793 57.55 10.85 13.99
CA ASN A 793 56.60 9.86 14.59
C ASN A 793 55.15 10.32 14.58
N ALA A 794 54.82 11.46 13.98
CA ALA A 794 53.46 11.93 13.93
C ALA A 794 52.59 11.04 13.00
N VAL A 795 51.38 10.72 13.46
CA VAL A 795 50.41 10.00 12.67
C VAL A 795 49.85 10.92 11.61
N ASN A 796 50.04 10.57 10.35
CA ASN A 796 49.51 11.31 9.22
C ASN A 796 48.09 10.86 8.84
N VAL A 797 47.16 11.79 8.68
CA VAL A 797 45.78 11.60 8.18
C VAL A 797 45.60 12.49 6.97
N VAL A 798 45.52 11.90 5.79
CA VAL A 798 45.30 12.63 4.54
C VAL A 798 43.82 12.91 4.38
N VAL A 799 43.48 14.17 4.18
CA VAL A 799 42.10 14.65 3.97
C VAL A 799 42.03 15.52 2.73
N PRO A 800 40.87 15.80 2.17
CA PRO A 800 40.77 16.72 1.05
C PRO A 800 41.40 18.10 1.38
N SER A 801 42.32 18.56 0.53
CA SER A 801 42.98 19.85 0.62
C SER A 801 43.89 20.02 1.86
N ALA A 802 44.18 18.97 2.64
CA ALA A 802 45.11 19.07 3.78
C ALA A 802 45.74 17.71 4.17
N GLU A 803 46.87 17.80 4.84
CA GLU A 803 47.47 16.69 5.59
C GLU A 803 47.41 17.03 7.09
N VAL A 804 46.85 16.14 7.88
CA VAL A 804 46.71 16.34 9.32
C VAL A 804 47.66 15.45 10.06
N PHE A 805 48.44 16.01 10.97
CA PHE A 805 49.44 15.31 11.75
C PHE A 805 49.09 15.34 13.23
N LEU A 806 49.12 14.18 13.86
CA LEU A 806 48.85 13.97 15.28
C LEU A 806 50.11 13.44 15.93
N PRO A 807 50.75 14.19 16.86
CA PRO A 807 51.93 13.72 17.58
C PRO A 807 51.62 12.45 18.37
N LEU A 808 52.32 11.38 18.10
CA LEU A 808 52.04 10.05 18.63
C LEU A 808 52.27 10.01 20.16
N ASP A 809 53.28 10.70 20.66
CA ASP A 809 53.61 10.76 22.09
C ASP A 809 52.50 11.35 22.94
N GLU A 810 51.67 12.21 22.36
CA GLU A 810 50.48 12.77 23.01
C GLU A 810 49.25 11.85 22.91
N LEU A 811 49.18 10.98 21.92
CA LEU A 811 48.05 10.10 21.68
C LEU A 811 48.09 8.81 22.51
N VAL A 812 49.30 8.23 22.65
CA VAL A 812 49.46 6.91 23.25
C VAL A 812 50.46 6.98 24.39
N ASP A 813 50.08 6.52 25.58
CA ASP A 813 50.99 6.22 26.69
C ASP A 813 51.65 4.86 26.36
N LYS A 814 52.80 4.89 25.76
CA LYS A 814 53.54 3.72 25.30
C LYS A 814 53.56 2.60 26.35
N THR A 815 53.79 2.96 27.63
CA THR A 815 53.89 2.00 28.71
C THR A 815 52.52 1.33 28.97
N LYS A 816 51.47 2.10 29.09
CA LYS A 816 50.13 1.60 29.33
C LYS A 816 49.57 0.82 28.15
N GLU A 817 49.84 1.26 26.95
CA GLU A 817 49.37 0.57 25.74
C GLU A 817 50.09 -0.76 25.53
N LEU A 818 51.41 -0.82 25.78
CA LEU A 818 52.16 -2.06 25.82
C LEU A 818 51.66 -3.01 26.89
N GLU A 819 51.28 -2.52 28.08
CA GLU A 819 50.65 -3.33 29.13
C GLU A 819 49.33 -3.87 28.70
N ARG A 820 48.48 -3.04 28.08
CA ARG A 820 47.15 -3.43 27.55
C ARG A 820 47.31 -4.50 26.43
N LEU A 821 48.17 -4.23 25.44
CA LEU A 821 48.43 -5.18 24.35
C LEU A 821 49.01 -6.50 24.82
N ASN A 822 49.91 -6.49 25.81
CA ASN A 822 50.43 -7.71 26.41
C ASN A 822 49.35 -8.48 27.23
N ALA A 823 48.42 -7.78 27.88
CA ALA A 823 47.30 -8.41 28.56
C ALA A 823 46.32 -9.04 27.54
N GLU A 824 46.07 -8.35 26.43
CA GLU A 824 45.23 -8.85 25.34
C GLU A 824 45.87 -10.05 24.62
N LYS A 825 47.16 -10.01 24.32
CA LYS A 825 47.95 -11.13 23.84
C LYS A 825 47.78 -12.37 24.74
N LYS A 826 48.02 -12.18 26.04
CA LYS A 826 47.87 -13.28 27.01
C LYS A 826 46.45 -13.85 27.05
N LYS A 827 45.45 -13.02 26.91
CA LYS A 827 44.04 -13.45 26.84
C LYS A 827 43.79 -14.25 25.56
N LEU A 828 44.21 -13.78 24.40
CA LEU A 828 44.05 -14.48 23.12
C LEU A 828 44.81 -15.82 23.08
N GLU A 829 46.06 -15.84 23.60
CA GLU A 829 46.81 -17.08 23.75
C GLU A 829 46.08 -18.07 24.63
N GLY A 830 45.43 -17.63 25.72
CA GLY A 830 44.56 -18.45 26.57
C GLY A 830 43.35 -19.03 25.84
N GLU A 831 42.67 -18.18 25.04
CA GLU A 831 41.51 -18.64 24.25
C GLU A 831 41.90 -19.61 23.14
N ILE A 832 43.01 -19.38 22.44
CA ILE A 832 43.57 -20.31 21.43
C ILE A 832 43.86 -21.67 22.08
N LYS A 833 44.55 -21.65 23.21
CA LYS A 833 44.88 -22.85 23.95
C LYS A 833 43.64 -23.63 24.41
N ARG A 834 42.59 -22.91 24.80
CA ARG A 834 41.28 -23.49 25.18
C ARG A 834 40.61 -24.16 23.99
N VAL A 835 40.59 -23.48 22.83
CA VAL A 835 39.99 -24.01 21.59
C VAL A 835 40.80 -25.19 21.08
N GLU A 836 42.13 -25.11 21.08
CA GLU A 836 43.01 -26.21 20.67
C GLU A 836 42.86 -27.43 21.63
N GLY A 837 42.73 -27.19 22.93
CA GLY A 837 42.44 -28.21 23.91
C GLY A 837 41.15 -28.93 23.67
N LYS A 838 40.09 -28.24 23.27
CA LYS A 838 38.81 -28.85 22.84
C LYS A 838 38.94 -29.67 21.56
N LEU A 839 39.62 -29.10 20.54
CA LEU A 839 39.78 -29.72 19.23
C LEU A 839 40.72 -30.96 19.29
N ASN A 840 41.66 -30.98 20.21
CA ASN A 840 42.57 -32.11 20.44
C ASN A 840 41.92 -33.18 21.33
N ASN A 841 40.80 -32.93 21.95
CA ASN A 841 40.07 -33.91 22.74
C ASN A 841 39.28 -34.87 21.82
N ALA A 842 39.78 -36.05 21.62
CA ALA A 842 39.15 -37.08 20.78
C ALA A 842 37.69 -37.39 21.21
N GLY A 843 37.36 -37.26 22.50
CA GLY A 843 36.01 -37.44 23.01
C GLY A 843 35.03 -36.35 22.64
N PHE A 844 35.53 -35.12 22.48
CA PHE A 844 34.75 -34.00 21.98
C PHE A 844 34.51 -34.08 20.47
N VAL A 845 35.58 -34.27 19.71
CA VAL A 845 35.52 -34.32 18.24
C VAL A 845 34.69 -35.48 17.72
N SER A 846 34.68 -36.64 18.43
CA SER A 846 33.91 -37.81 18.03
C SER A 846 32.43 -37.78 18.45
N LYS A 847 32.03 -36.96 19.44
CA LYS A 847 30.68 -36.92 20.01
C LYS A 847 29.90 -35.63 19.68
N ALA A 848 30.59 -34.53 19.35
CA ALA A 848 29.93 -33.29 19.01
C ALA A 848 29.43 -33.30 17.56
N PRO A 849 28.29 -32.62 17.26
CA PRO A 849 27.86 -32.43 15.88
C PRO A 849 28.94 -31.73 15.06
N GLN A 850 29.11 -32.12 13.79
CA GLN A 850 30.15 -31.57 12.90
C GLN A 850 30.10 -30.02 12.85
N LYS A 851 28.90 -29.44 12.83
CA LYS A 851 28.69 -27.99 12.86
C LYS A 851 29.37 -27.31 14.06
N VAL A 852 29.29 -27.90 15.24
CA VAL A 852 29.90 -27.38 16.47
C VAL A 852 31.43 -27.47 16.43
N VAL A 853 31.96 -28.53 15.84
CA VAL A 853 33.41 -28.70 15.62
C VAL A 853 33.94 -27.66 14.64
N ASP A 854 33.19 -27.40 13.57
CA ASP A 854 33.56 -26.40 12.55
C ASP A 854 33.47 -24.98 13.11
N GLU A 855 32.46 -24.66 13.93
CA GLU A 855 32.36 -23.40 14.65
C GLU A 855 33.53 -23.17 15.63
N GLU A 856 33.97 -24.18 16.36
CA GLU A 856 35.13 -24.06 17.24
C GLU A 856 36.42 -23.90 16.44
N LYS A 857 36.58 -24.56 15.28
CA LYS A 857 37.72 -24.31 14.37
C LYS A 857 37.72 -22.87 13.86
N ALA A 858 36.59 -22.37 13.39
CA ALA A 858 36.48 -21.00 12.92
C ALA A 858 36.81 -19.96 14.00
N LYS A 859 36.38 -20.20 15.26
CA LYS A 859 36.79 -19.39 16.41
C LYS A 859 38.29 -19.42 16.65
N GLY A 860 38.92 -20.59 16.54
CA GLY A 860 40.38 -20.74 16.68
C GLY A 860 41.17 -19.93 15.64
N GLU A 861 40.78 -20.02 14.39
CA GLU A 861 41.35 -19.24 13.30
C GLU A 861 41.19 -17.73 13.54
N LYS A 862 39.98 -17.29 13.92
CA LYS A 862 39.71 -15.89 14.25
C LYS A 862 40.58 -15.39 15.40
N TYR A 863 40.79 -16.17 16.45
CA TYR A 863 41.66 -15.78 17.56
C TYR A 863 43.14 -15.72 17.14
N LYS A 864 43.58 -16.58 16.23
CA LYS A 864 44.95 -16.52 15.64
C LYS A 864 45.17 -15.25 14.84
N GLU A 865 44.22 -14.89 13.97
CA GLU A 865 44.28 -13.65 13.22
C GLU A 865 44.29 -12.39 14.14
N MET A 866 43.50 -12.44 15.23
CA MET A 866 43.48 -11.36 16.21
C MET A 866 44.83 -11.28 16.97
N LEU A 867 45.42 -12.43 17.31
CA LEU A 867 46.70 -12.47 17.97
C LEU A 867 47.82 -11.93 17.08
N GLU A 868 47.82 -12.27 15.79
CA GLU A 868 48.77 -11.79 14.81
C GLU A 868 48.75 -10.25 14.73
N LYS A 869 47.54 -9.67 14.65
CA LYS A 869 47.37 -8.21 14.69
C LYS A 869 47.89 -7.56 15.99
N VAL A 870 47.60 -8.21 17.13
CA VAL A 870 48.11 -7.70 18.43
C VAL A 870 49.63 -7.77 18.49
N LEU A 871 50.25 -8.82 17.95
CA LEU A 871 51.73 -8.93 17.87
C LEU A 871 52.35 -7.90 16.96
N GLU A 872 51.72 -7.63 15.81
CA GLU A 872 52.15 -6.53 14.93
C GLU A 872 52.06 -5.18 15.64
N ASN A 873 50.99 -4.92 16.40
CA ASN A 873 50.83 -3.69 17.17
C ASN A 873 51.85 -3.57 18.28
N ILE A 874 52.18 -4.64 19.01
CA ILE A 874 53.23 -4.66 20.01
C ILE A 874 54.55 -4.33 19.36
N LYS A 875 54.90 -5.00 18.26
CA LYS A 875 56.17 -4.74 17.54
C LYS A 875 56.26 -3.30 17.02
N SER A 876 55.15 -2.77 16.53
CA SER A 876 55.06 -1.35 16.11
C SER A 876 55.29 -0.42 17.30
N MET A 877 54.67 -0.70 18.47
CA MET A 877 54.82 0.10 19.69
C MET A 877 56.26 -0.02 20.31
N GLU A 878 56.90 -1.16 20.22
CA GLU A 878 58.29 -1.34 20.68
C GLU A 878 59.29 -0.55 19.83
N ASN A 879 59.07 -0.49 18.52
CA ASN A 879 59.88 0.24 17.55
C ASN A 879 59.63 1.76 17.56
N MET A 880 58.58 2.23 18.23
CA MET A 880 58.35 3.63 18.58
C MET A 880 59.14 4.00 19.83
#